data_a58ee7023f4fb7a6a25e069a0ba1bef2
#
_entry.id   a58ee7023f4fb7a6a25e069a0ba1bef2
#
_cell.length_a   1.000
_cell.length_b   1.000
_cell.length_c   1.000
_cell.angle_alpha   90.00
_cell.angle_beta   90.00
_cell.angle_gamma   90.00
#
_symmetry.space_group_name_H-M   'P 1'
#
loop_
_entity.id
_entity.type
_entity.pdbx_description
1 polymer ?
#
loop_
_entity_poly.entity_id
_entity_poly.type
_entity_poly.pdbx_seq_one_letter_code
_entity_poly.pdbx_strand_id
1 'polypeptide(L)'
;ELYNLKKDPKEINNLIGKKKYRKVAHKLRLKLDELIKKNSNAYRAAPTDLTVELIREPSTDVKIFDLKPEFGWSVPLGSKFQGAYQILVASNKTDIDNNNGDVWDSARVASTASTDVEYAGNPLEIGKTYYWKVRIWDEANRLVDYAEAQQFTTGKSDSYIISTENKYVKAQIKPVKFEKRGDFYFIDFGKAAFATLNFTYNAKTPHTVTVRVGEMIDDNGNVNRKVPRKSNIRYQEIKVDVKPGKTQYQIEVQQDERNTRPNKAVPLPDGFPPLVPYRYAEIEGFEGELKANDFTQLAFHSYWDEDASSFKSDNDILNQVWDLSKYSIKATTFNGLYVDGDRERIPYEADAYLNQLSHYTTDREFAMARRTIEYFMKNPTWPTEWQQHVPLLIYADYMYTGNTELIERYYEPLKHKSLFELSNEDGLITSTKVDKEFMRKLGFPEGYRKPLTDIVDWPSKNFAGSKTKGERDGFVFKPYSTVINAFFYENMKIMAEFAKLLGKTQEALDFEYRAAKAKKAVNEQMFDKEKGIYVDGIGTDHSSLHANMMPLAFDIVPEEHYQSVVDFVKSRGMACSVYGAQFLMDGLYNAGEEDYALELLASKAKRSWYNMIRSGSTISLEAWDYEYKINLDWNHAWGAAPANVIPRGLWGIKPKTPGFGVVSIKPQMSNLKNSSIEVPTVRGKIKANYSYGGKRLQTYEIEIPGNMVGEFSLNGLDGKELIHNGQSVPSAFKTIRLTPGKHTIQLKINSF
;
A
#
# COMPACT_ATOMS: atom_id res chain seq x y z
N GLU A 1 31.79 11.02 39.00
CA GLU A 1 31.51 10.48 40.35
C GLU A 1 31.82 8.97 40.36
N LEU A 2 32.07 8.40 41.55
CA LEU A 2 32.35 6.99 41.74
C LEU A 2 31.73 6.51 43.06
N TYR A 3 30.84 5.50 42.97
CA TYR A 3 30.15 4.95 44.13
C TYR A 3 30.33 3.43 44.20
N ASN A 4 30.26 2.87 45.38
CA ASN A 4 30.21 1.40 45.56
C ASN A 4 28.79 0.99 45.88
N LEU A 5 27.99 0.70 44.86
CA LEU A 5 26.55 0.40 44.95
C LEU A 5 26.23 -0.77 45.88
N LYS A 6 27.19 -1.67 46.15
CA LYS A 6 27.02 -2.80 47.07
C LYS A 6 27.08 -2.35 48.56
N LYS A 7 27.84 -1.27 48.83
CA LYS A 7 28.02 -0.71 50.18
C LYS A 7 27.31 0.62 50.39
N ASP A 8 26.97 1.29 49.32
CA ASP A 8 26.35 2.62 49.29
C ASP A 8 25.32 2.68 48.16
N PRO A 9 24.19 1.95 48.30
CA PRO A 9 23.16 1.87 47.28
C PRO A 9 22.38 3.18 47.05
N LYS A 10 22.56 4.15 47.95
CA LYS A 10 21.97 5.50 47.86
C LYS A 10 22.93 6.52 47.27
N GLU A 11 24.12 6.13 46.84
CA GLU A 11 25.12 6.98 46.19
C GLU A 11 25.50 8.23 47.02
N ILE A 12 25.61 8.10 48.35
CA ILE A 12 25.87 9.22 49.29
C ILE A 12 27.34 9.55 49.31
N ASN A 13 28.24 8.55 49.26
CA ASN A 13 29.67 8.71 49.44
C ASN A 13 30.44 8.64 48.11
N ASN A 14 30.73 9.75 47.49
CA ASN A 14 31.54 9.81 46.30
C ASN A 14 33.00 9.47 46.59
N LEU A 15 33.49 8.39 45.93
CA LEU A 15 34.83 7.83 46.16
C LEU A 15 35.87 8.35 45.16
N ILE A 16 35.52 9.18 44.20
CA ILE A 16 36.38 9.58 43.06
C ILE A 16 37.67 10.25 43.50
N GLY A 17 37.65 11.02 44.57
CA GLY A 17 38.83 11.74 45.12
C GLY A 17 39.73 10.91 46.00
N LYS A 18 39.34 9.69 46.43
CA LYS A 18 40.12 8.88 47.38
C LYS A 18 41.26 8.12 46.72
N LYS A 19 42.52 8.31 47.20
CA LYS A 19 43.75 7.74 46.65
C LYS A 19 43.67 6.24 46.30
N LYS A 20 43.06 5.43 47.21
CA LYS A 20 42.93 4.00 47.07
C LYS A 20 42.03 3.55 45.91
N TYR A 21 41.16 4.39 45.37
CA TYR A 21 40.25 4.08 44.28
C TYR A 21 40.71 4.65 42.93
N ARG A 22 41.89 5.33 42.84
CA ARG A 22 42.39 5.94 41.59
C ARG A 22 42.52 4.93 40.43
N LYS A 23 43.00 3.70 40.69
CA LYS A 23 43.11 2.65 39.65
C LYS A 23 41.75 2.20 39.17
N VAL A 24 40.77 2.07 40.05
CA VAL A 24 39.40 1.69 39.72
C VAL A 24 38.71 2.79 38.93
N ALA A 25 38.83 4.03 39.37
CA ALA A 25 38.31 5.18 38.66
C ALA A 25 38.88 5.33 37.24
N HIS A 26 40.18 5.14 37.09
CA HIS A 26 40.88 5.18 35.81
C HIS A 26 40.35 4.05 34.86
N LYS A 27 40.25 2.80 35.38
CA LYS A 27 39.72 1.65 34.59
C LYS A 27 38.28 1.87 34.17
N LEU A 28 37.42 2.41 35.05
CA LEU A 28 36.04 2.70 34.73
C LEU A 28 35.90 3.86 33.73
N ARG A 29 36.80 4.87 33.82
CA ARG A 29 36.86 5.99 32.89
C ARG A 29 37.24 5.53 31.50
N LEU A 30 38.27 4.67 31.36
CA LEU A 30 38.63 4.06 30.09
C LEU A 30 37.47 3.25 29.47
N LYS A 31 36.75 2.47 30.31
CA LYS A 31 35.58 1.73 29.88
C LYS A 31 34.40 2.60 29.51
N LEU A 32 34.20 3.72 30.22
CA LEU A 32 33.20 4.72 29.87
C LEU A 32 33.56 5.42 28.55
N ASP A 33 34.83 5.80 28.38
CA ASP A 33 35.32 6.40 27.14
C ASP A 33 35.18 5.43 25.93
N GLU A 34 35.42 4.13 26.15
CA GLU A 34 35.17 3.07 25.17
C GLU A 34 33.67 2.92 24.86
N LEU A 35 32.82 2.95 25.88
CA LEU A 35 31.35 2.89 25.69
C LEU A 35 30.81 4.17 25.07
N ILE A 36 31.34 5.35 25.44
CA ILE A 36 30.99 6.61 24.77
C ILE A 36 31.44 6.59 23.32
N LYS A 37 32.64 6.09 23.02
CA LYS A 37 33.15 5.95 21.66
C LYS A 37 32.31 4.94 20.86
N LYS A 38 31.94 3.80 21.45
CA LYS A 38 31.05 2.80 20.86
C LYS A 38 29.65 3.34 20.64
N ASN A 39 29.10 4.07 21.62
CA ASN A 39 27.78 4.70 21.50
C ASN A 39 27.80 5.96 20.62
N SER A 40 28.90 6.74 20.59
CA SER A 40 29.03 7.85 19.65
C SER A 40 29.16 7.36 18.20
N ASN A 41 29.74 6.17 17.98
CA ASN A 41 29.73 5.53 16.65
C ASN A 41 28.35 4.96 16.30
N ALA A 42 27.57 4.48 17.28
CA ALA A 42 26.15 4.13 17.07
C ALA A 42 25.26 5.36 16.79
N TYR A 43 25.60 6.52 17.34
CA TYR A 43 24.99 7.82 17.05
C TYR A 43 25.43 8.45 15.71
N ARG A 44 26.36 7.83 15.01
CA ARG A 44 26.88 8.26 13.69
C ARG A 44 26.66 7.20 12.62
N ALA A 45 25.59 6.44 12.74
CA ALA A 45 25.21 5.53 11.68
C ALA A 45 25.04 6.33 10.37
N ALA A 46 25.62 5.85 9.29
CA ALA A 46 25.51 6.45 7.97
C ALA A 46 24.03 6.49 7.52
N PRO A 47 23.67 7.33 6.53
CA PRO A 47 22.38 7.24 5.86
C PRO A 47 22.09 5.82 5.37
N THR A 48 20.84 5.40 5.46
CA THR A 48 20.37 4.06 5.06
C THR A 48 19.24 4.15 4.04
N ASP A 49 18.77 3.00 3.59
CA ASP A 49 17.61 2.92 2.68
C ASP A 49 17.74 3.81 1.43
N LEU A 50 18.93 3.77 0.82
CA LEU A 50 19.22 4.54 -0.37
C LEU A 50 18.31 4.11 -1.53
N THR A 51 17.77 5.09 -2.25
CA THR A 51 16.91 4.87 -3.42
C THR A 51 17.34 5.68 -4.63
N VAL A 52 17.15 5.14 -5.81
CA VAL A 52 17.20 5.85 -7.10
C VAL A 52 15.85 5.62 -7.77
N GLU A 53 15.16 6.67 -8.19
CA GLU A 53 13.77 6.57 -8.71
C GLU A 53 12.84 5.82 -7.74
N LEU A 54 12.98 6.08 -6.45
CA LEU A 54 12.24 5.39 -5.38
C LEU A 54 12.49 3.87 -5.30
N ILE A 55 13.39 3.32 -6.12
CA ILE A 55 13.77 1.91 -6.09
C ILE A 55 14.94 1.70 -5.14
N ARG A 56 14.78 0.77 -4.21
CA ARG A 56 15.82 0.37 -3.26
C ARG A 56 16.75 -0.66 -3.90
N GLU A 57 18.06 -0.42 -3.80
CA GLU A 57 19.10 -1.35 -4.27
C GLU A 57 18.80 -1.90 -5.69
N PRO A 58 18.62 -1.03 -6.71
CA PRO A 58 18.31 -1.50 -8.04
C PRO A 58 19.44 -2.42 -8.52
N SER A 59 19.07 -3.61 -9.01
CA SER A 59 20.02 -4.54 -9.63
C SER A 59 20.40 -4.05 -11.03
N THR A 60 21.43 -4.66 -11.62
CA THR A 60 21.81 -4.36 -13.02
C THR A 60 20.73 -4.71 -14.04
N ASP A 61 19.78 -5.56 -13.65
CA ASP A 61 18.64 -5.94 -14.50
C ASP A 61 17.50 -4.89 -14.49
N VAL A 62 17.47 -4.05 -13.45
CA VAL A 62 16.53 -2.92 -13.35
C VAL A 62 17.14 -1.71 -14.05
N LYS A 63 16.42 -1.15 -15.03
CA LYS A 63 16.87 0.03 -15.79
C LYS A 63 16.15 1.27 -15.32
N ILE A 64 16.90 2.29 -14.96
CA ILE A 64 16.37 3.63 -14.66
C ILE A 64 16.21 4.36 -15.98
N PHE A 65 14.99 4.82 -16.27
CA PHE A 65 14.67 5.44 -17.57
C PHE A 65 14.90 6.95 -17.57
N ASP A 66 14.79 7.58 -16.41
CA ASP A 66 15.18 8.97 -16.30
C ASP A 66 16.73 9.12 -16.28
N LEU A 67 17.23 10.10 -17.03
CA LEU A 67 18.65 10.44 -17.08
C LEU A 67 19.03 11.56 -16.09
N LYS A 68 18.06 12.04 -15.33
CA LYS A 68 18.21 12.92 -14.18
C LYS A 68 17.57 12.34 -12.92
N PRO A 69 17.89 11.10 -12.56
CA PRO A 69 17.14 10.37 -11.56
C PRO A 69 17.14 11.05 -10.19
N GLU A 70 16.08 10.87 -9.42
CA GLU A 70 15.97 11.31 -8.05
C GLU A 70 16.61 10.32 -7.09
N PHE A 71 17.40 10.89 -6.15
CA PHE A 71 18.01 10.18 -5.04
C PHE A 71 17.23 10.38 -3.76
N GLY A 72 17.14 9.30 -2.95
CA GLY A 72 16.54 9.33 -1.64
C GLY A 72 17.33 8.53 -0.62
N TRP A 73 17.20 8.88 0.67
CA TRP A 73 17.82 8.17 1.80
C TRP A 73 17.08 8.43 3.10
N SER A 74 17.20 7.49 4.03
CA SER A 74 16.75 7.67 5.42
C SER A 74 17.85 8.33 6.25
N VAL A 75 17.48 9.39 6.98
CA VAL A 75 18.38 10.04 7.94
C VAL A 75 18.61 9.11 9.13
N PRO A 76 19.86 8.84 9.55
CA PRO A 76 20.14 7.85 10.56
C PRO A 76 19.52 8.20 11.92
N LEU A 77 19.11 7.18 12.67
CA LEU A 77 18.66 7.30 14.05
C LEU A 77 19.77 7.97 14.89
N GLY A 78 19.46 9.05 15.57
CA GLY A 78 20.42 9.84 16.34
C GLY A 78 20.74 11.21 15.74
N SER A 79 20.41 11.39 14.45
CA SER A 79 20.26 12.70 13.82
C SER A 79 18.76 13.00 13.72
N LYS A 80 18.29 14.04 14.39
CA LYS A 80 16.85 14.38 14.30
C LYS A 80 16.51 14.93 12.92
N PHE A 81 17.33 15.88 12.47
CA PHE A 81 17.17 16.51 11.17
C PHE A 81 18.53 16.59 10.46
N GLN A 82 18.45 16.52 9.15
CA GLN A 82 19.57 16.83 8.28
C GLN A 82 19.65 18.34 8.06
N GLY A 83 20.86 18.92 8.16
CA GLY A 83 21.11 20.33 7.81
C GLY A 83 21.75 20.50 6.45
N ALA A 84 22.49 19.47 5.96
CA ALA A 84 23.10 19.47 4.65
C ALA A 84 23.37 18.04 4.18
N TYR A 85 23.60 17.86 2.88
CA TYR A 85 24.04 16.59 2.28
C TYR A 85 25.19 16.80 1.29
N GLN A 86 25.86 15.70 0.93
CA GLN A 86 26.74 15.61 -0.24
C GLN A 86 26.52 14.26 -0.92
N ILE A 87 26.19 14.30 -2.20
CA ILE A 87 26.03 13.12 -3.07
C ILE A 87 27.28 12.99 -3.94
N LEU A 88 27.77 11.76 -4.09
CA LEU A 88 28.78 11.40 -5.07
C LEU A 88 28.19 10.38 -6.04
N VAL A 89 28.41 10.59 -7.35
CA VAL A 89 28.11 9.63 -8.41
C VAL A 89 29.38 9.37 -9.20
N ALA A 90 29.71 8.09 -9.40
CA ALA A 90 30.91 7.68 -10.09
C ALA A 90 30.63 6.70 -11.24
N SER A 91 31.45 6.73 -12.26
CA SER A 91 31.38 5.83 -13.43
C SER A 91 31.86 4.40 -13.14
N ASN A 92 32.53 4.18 -12.03
CA ASN A 92 33.05 2.88 -11.64
C ASN A 92 33.16 2.72 -10.11
N LYS A 93 33.31 1.46 -9.68
CA LYS A 93 33.35 1.13 -8.25
C LYS A 93 34.61 1.64 -7.56
N THR A 94 35.74 1.68 -8.23
CA THR A 94 37.02 2.13 -7.64
C THR A 94 36.92 3.61 -7.24
N ASP A 95 36.37 4.44 -8.12
CA ASP A 95 36.23 5.86 -7.86
C ASP A 95 35.28 6.13 -6.66
N ILE A 96 34.11 5.49 -6.65
CA ILE A 96 33.16 5.72 -5.55
C ILE A 96 33.73 5.22 -4.21
N ASP A 97 34.44 4.09 -4.18
CA ASP A 97 35.10 3.57 -2.97
C ASP A 97 36.15 4.55 -2.42
N ASN A 98 36.87 5.26 -3.32
CA ASN A 98 37.86 6.28 -2.99
C ASN A 98 37.23 7.68 -2.71
N ASN A 99 35.92 7.80 -2.60
CA ASN A 99 35.19 9.06 -2.44
C ASN A 99 35.44 10.05 -3.60
N ASN A 100 35.60 9.54 -4.82
CA ASN A 100 35.72 10.32 -6.04
C ASN A 100 34.41 10.23 -6.83
N GLY A 101 33.66 11.33 -6.93
CA GLY A 101 32.48 11.46 -7.77
C GLY A 101 32.85 12.02 -9.14
N ASP A 102 33.51 11.20 -10.00
CA ASP A 102 33.98 11.63 -11.32
C ASP A 102 32.84 12.04 -12.27
N VAL A 103 31.60 11.59 -12.01
CA VAL A 103 30.41 11.95 -12.78
C VAL A 103 29.66 13.09 -12.11
N TRP A 104 29.52 13.05 -10.79
CA TRP A 104 28.91 14.12 -9.99
C TRP A 104 29.44 14.12 -8.56
N ASP A 105 29.88 15.28 -8.13
CA ASP A 105 30.04 15.65 -6.72
C ASP A 105 29.17 16.88 -6.47
N SER A 106 28.08 16.71 -5.72
CA SER A 106 27.18 17.83 -5.40
C SER A 106 27.85 18.89 -4.51
N ALA A 107 29.06 18.62 -4.01
CA ALA A 107 29.64 19.33 -2.88
C ALA A 107 28.67 19.37 -1.67
N ARG A 108 28.95 20.17 -0.67
CA ARG A 108 28.04 20.33 0.49
C ARG A 108 26.86 21.22 0.10
N VAL A 109 25.66 20.65 0.00
CA VAL A 109 24.39 21.33 -0.25
C VAL A 109 23.67 21.58 1.08
N ALA A 110 23.44 22.85 1.45
CA ALA A 110 22.67 23.19 2.64
C ALA A 110 21.16 22.98 2.37
N SER A 111 20.67 21.81 2.77
CA SER A 111 19.27 21.41 2.53
C SER A 111 18.85 20.31 3.50
N THR A 112 17.58 20.32 3.88
CA THR A 112 16.93 19.25 4.65
C THR A 112 16.33 18.16 3.76
N ALA A 113 16.36 18.30 2.42
CA ALA A 113 15.86 17.28 1.50
C ALA A 113 16.64 15.97 1.65
N SER A 114 15.93 14.87 1.86
CA SER A 114 16.48 13.50 1.91
C SER A 114 15.65 12.52 1.08
N THR A 115 14.73 13.06 0.31
CA THR A 115 13.89 12.37 -0.67
C THR A 115 13.79 13.28 -1.86
N ASP A 116 13.60 12.72 -3.06
CA ASP A 116 13.32 13.48 -4.28
C ASP A 116 14.43 14.51 -4.59
N VAL A 117 15.70 14.09 -4.56
CA VAL A 117 16.85 14.94 -4.87
C VAL A 117 17.32 14.64 -6.28
N GLU A 118 16.96 15.51 -7.22
CA GLU A 118 17.27 15.37 -8.65
C GLU A 118 18.80 15.39 -8.89
N TYR A 119 19.25 14.53 -9.77
CA TYR A 119 20.61 14.50 -10.28
C TYR A 119 20.94 15.78 -11.06
N ALA A 120 22.06 16.42 -10.71
CA ALA A 120 22.51 17.66 -11.34
C ALA A 120 23.98 17.61 -11.83
N GLY A 121 24.47 16.39 -12.13
CA GLY A 121 25.84 16.17 -12.62
C GLY A 121 25.96 16.22 -14.14
N ASN A 122 27.05 15.63 -14.65
CA ASN A 122 27.26 15.47 -16.09
C ASN A 122 26.17 14.54 -16.68
N PRO A 123 25.79 14.72 -17.97
CA PRO A 123 24.77 13.89 -18.60
C PRO A 123 25.07 12.40 -18.48
N LEU A 124 24.10 11.62 -17.99
CA LEU A 124 24.19 10.17 -17.90
C LEU A 124 24.01 9.54 -19.30
N GLU A 125 24.74 8.47 -19.57
CA GLU A 125 24.65 7.72 -20.81
C GLU A 125 23.73 6.51 -20.66
N ILE A 126 22.89 6.23 -21.64
CA ILE A 126 21.97 5.09 -21.66
C ILE A 126 22.77 3.78 -21.68
N GLY A 127 22.32 2.80 -20.87
CA GLY A 127 22.90 1.46 -20.82
C GLY A 127 24.16 1.34 -19.94
N LYS A 128 24.51 2.39 -19.21
CA LYS A 128 25.67 2.39 -18.30
C LYS A 128 25.27 2.16 -16.85
N THR A 129 26.16 1.51 -16.11
CA THR A 129 26.05 1.35 -14.66
C THR A 129 26.87 2.43 -13.97
N TYR A 130 26.27 3.09 -13.00
CA TYR A 130 26.86 4.10 -12.14
C TYR A 130 26.81 3.65 -10.69
N TYR A 131 27.66 4.25 -9.85
CA TYR A 131 27.76 4.01 -8.41
C TYR A 131 27.53 5.32 -7.69
N TRP A 132 26.82 5.29 -6.59
CA TRP A 132 26.54 6.50 -5.84
C TRP A 132 26.51 6.26 -4.35
N LYS A 133 26.71 7.31 -3.57
CA LYS A 133 26.55 7.34 -2.13
C LYS A 133 26.31 8.76 -1.63
N VAL A 134 25.83 8.87 -0.40
CA VAL A 134 25.51 10.13 0.24
C VAL A 134 26.06 10.17 1.66
N ARG A 135 26.49 11.35 2.10
CA ARG A 135 26.73 11.69 3.49
C ARG A 135 25.94 12.94 3.88
N ILE A 136 25.75 13.14 5.16
CA ILE A 136 24.96 14.27 5.67
C ILE A 136 25.70 15.05 6.74
N TRP A 137 25.22 16.26 7.02
CA TRP A 137 25.48 17.01 8.23
C TRP A 137 24.16 17.08 9.01
N ASP A 138 24.19 16.74 10.28
CA ASP A 138 23.03 16.78 11.13
C ASP A 138 22.59 18.21 11.52
N GLU A 139 21.58 18.35 12.35
CA GLU A 139 21.04 19.62 12.83
C GLU A 139 22.05 20.45 13.65
N ALA A 140 23.10 19.82 14.20
CA ALA A 140 24.21 20.47 14.89
C ALA A 140 25.42 20.72 13.98
N ASN A 141 25.25 20.57 12.65
CA ASN A 141 26.29 20.70 11.64
C ASN A 141 27.47 19.70 11.81
N ARG A 142 27.23 18.56 12.43
CA ARG A 142 28.19 17.48 12.59
C ARG A 142 28.16 16.59 11.37
N LEU A 143 29.34 16.31 10.80
CA LEU A 143 29.47 15.42 9.66
C LEU A 143 29.18 13.97 10.05
N VAL A 144 28.35 13.31 9.26
CA VAL A 144 28.03 11.88 9.31
C VAL A 144 28.70 11.19 8.13
N ASP A 145 29.26 9.99 8.34
CA ASP A 145 30.00 9.24 7.31
C ASP A 145 29.12 8.92 6.09
N TYR A 146 29.77 8.63 4.96
CA TYR A 146 29.06 8.16 3.76
C TYR A 146 28.32 6.86 4.01
N ALA A 147 27.15 6.77 3.41
CA ALA A 147 26.44 5.51 3.26
C ALA A 147 27.28 4.50 2.44
N GLU A 148 26.94 3.21 2.57
CA GLU A 148 27.46 2.20 1.66
C GLU A 148 27.05 2.53 0.21
N ALA A 149 28.00 2.40 -0.71
CA ALA A 149 27.74 2.75 -2.10
C ALA A 149 26.75 1.80 -2.74
N GLN A 150 25.76 2.37 -3.42
CA GLN A 150 24.77 1.66 -4.24
C GLN A 150 25.09 1.82 -5.72
N GLN A 151 24.53 0.95 -6.56
CA GLN A 151 24.65 1.05 -8.02
C GLN A 151 23.29 1.22 -8.66
N PHE A 152 23.24 1.84 -9.85
CA PHE A 152 22.07 1.85 -10.72
C PHE A 152 22.51 1.78 -12.18
N THR A 153 21.63 1.29 -13.06
CA THR A 153 21.90 1.19 -14.49
C THR A 153 20.85 1.95 -15.26
N THR A 154 21.27 2.84 -16.14
CA THR A 154 20.37 3.59 -17.01
C THR A 154 19.82 2.75 -18.14
N GLY A 155 18.65 3.09 -18.65
CA GLY A 155 18.01 2.42 -19.78
C GLY A 155 17.20 3.37 -20.63
N LYS A 156 16.41 2.82 -21.53
CA LYS A 156 15.43 3.56 -22.33
C LYS A 156 14.14 2.76 -22.43
N SER A 157 13.02 3.43 -22.35
CA SER A 157 11.72 2.86 -22.64
C SER A 157 10.93 3.79 -23.56
N ASP A 158 10.17 3.22 -24.50
CA ASP A 158 9.23 3.96 -25.34
C ASP A 158 7.84 4.05 -24.69
N SER A 159 7.59 3.26 -23.64
CA SER A 159 6.29 3.17 -22.97
C SER A 159 6.23 3.94 -21.66
N TYR A 160 7.32 3.94 -20.89
CA TYR A 160 7.43 4.55 -19.58
C TYR A 160 8.56 5.58 -19.62
N ILE A 161 8.33 6.75 -19.04
CA ILE A 161 9.27 7.88 -19.13
C ILE A 161 9.92 8.15 -17.78
N ILE A 162 9.10 8.16 -16.71
CA ILE A 162 9.52 8.51 -15.36
C ILE A 162 9.45 7.33 -14.39
N SER A 163 8.96 6.17 -14.82
CA SER A 163 8.83 4.99 -13.97
C SER A 163 9.54 3.79 -14.58
N THR A 164 10.02 2.90 -13.73
CA THR A 164 10.66 1.64 -14.11
C THR A 164 10.11 0.47 -13.30
N GLU A 165 10.43 -0.76 -13.71
CA GLU A 165 10.09 -1.94 -12.92
C GLU A 165 11.06 -2.11 -11.76
N ASN A 166 10.54 -2.52 -10.60
CA ASN A 166 11.38 -3.08 -9.56
C ASN A 166 11.80 -4.50 -9.94
N LYS A 167 12.85 -5.01 -9.29
CA LYS A 167 13.34 -6.37 -9.52
C LYS A 167 12.27 -7.40 -9.16
N TYR A 168 12.26 -8.52 -9.89
CA TYR A 168 11.41 -9.67 -9.59
C TYR A 168 12.13 -10.69 -8.71
N VAL A 169 11.36 -11.36 -7.88
CA VAL A 169 11.79 -12.46 -7.00
C VAL A 169 11.19 -13.76 -7.50
N LYS A 170 12.04 -14.79 -7.60
CA LYS A 170 11.67 -16.19 -7.84
C LYS A 170 11.76 -16.93 -6.52
N ALA A 171 10.67 -16.92 -5.76
CA ALA A 171 10.63 -17.51 -4.43
C ALA A 171 10.45 -19.04 -4.51
N GLN A 172 11.34 -19.79 -3.85
CA GLN A 172 11.28 -21.25 -3.76
C GLN A 172 10.54 -21.65 -2.48
N ILE A 173 9.27 -21.98 -2.60
CA ILE A 173 8.41 -22.33 -1.46
C ILE A 173 8.35 -23.85 -1.31
N LYS A 174 8.71 -24.34 -0.12
CA LYS A 174 8.64 -25.76 0.23
C LYS A 174 7.27 -26.12 0.81
N PRO A 175 6.84 -27.38 0.68
CA PRO A 175 5.60 -27.85 1.29
C PRO A 175 5.60 -27.63 2.81
N VAL A 176 4.52 -27.09 3.35
CA VAL A 176 4.24 -27.07 4.79
C VAL A 176 3.51 -28.35 5.24
N LYS A 177 2.88 -29.05 4.29
CA LYS A 177 2.24 -30.34 4.51
C LYS A 177 2.47 -31.24 3.29
N PHE A 178 2.85 -32.50 3.54
CA PHE A 178 3.08 -33.51 2.53
C PHE A 178 2.57 -34.87 3.03
N GLU A 179 1.55 -35.42 2.41
CA GLU A 179 0.86 -36.63 2.85
C GLU A 179 0.63 -37.61 1.71
N LYS A 180 0.93 -38.87 1.92
CA LYS A 180 0.49 -39.94 1.02
C LYS A 180 -0.97 -40.30 1.32
N ARG A 181 -1.82 -40.22 0.31
CA ARG A 181 -3.25 -40.54 0.38
C ARG A 181 -3.60 -41.55 -0.71
N GLY A 182 -3.63 -42.84 -0.32
CA GLY A 182 -3.85 -43.91 -1.29
C GLY A 182 -2.75 -43.96 -2.38
N ASP A 183 -3.11 -43.71 -3.61
CA ASP A 183 -2.25 -43.76 -4.79
C ASP A 183 -1.64 -42.41 -5.20
N PHE A 184 -1.95 -41.32 -4.48
CA PHE A 184 -1.39 -40.03 -4.73
C PHE A 184 -0.77 -39.36 -3.47
N TYR A 185 0.03 -38.33 -3.66
CA TYR A 185 0.53 -37.49 -2.60
C TYR A 185 -0.18 -36.11 -2.65
N PHE A 186 -0.68 -35.67 -1.49
CA PHE A 186 -1.25 -34.33 -1.31
C PHE A 186 -0.18 -33.39 -0.75
N ILE A 187 -0.13 -32.18 -1.30
CA ILE A 187 0.85 -31.14 -0.93
C ILE A 187 0.11 -29.84 -0.63
N ASP A 188 0.40 -29.22 0.52
CA ASP A 188 0.00 -27.86 0.86
C ASP A 188 1.24 -26.96 0.97
N PHE A 189 1.30 -25.88 0.20
CA PHE A 189 2.38 -24.89 0.25
C PHE A 189 2.11 -23.76 1.26
N GLY A 190 1.01 -23.82 2.00
CA GLY A 190 0.63 -22.85 3.03
C GLY A 190 -0.16 -21.68 2.50
N LYS A 191 0.26 -21.08 1.40
CA LYS A 191 -0.42 -19.94 0.75
C LYS A 191 -0.48 -20.13 -0.76
N ALA A 192 -1.54 -19.61 -1.39
CA ALA A 192 -1.62 -19.52 -2.85
C ALA A 192 -0.60 -18.49 -3.36
N ALA A 193 0.02 -18.78 -4.50
CA ALA A 193 0.94 -17.87 -5.16
C ALA A 193 0.83 -18.05 -6.68
N PHE A 194 1.14 -17.00 -7.43
CA PHE A 194 1.30 -17.08 -8.89
C PHE A 194 2.61 -17.82 -9.18
N ALA A 195 2.49 -19.07 -9.56
CA ALA A 195 3.61 -20.01 -9.53
C ALA A 195 3.55 -21.06 -10.61
N THR A 196 4.69 -21.73 -10.80
CA THR A 196 4.79 -23.08 -11.41
C THR A 196 5.31 -24.05 -10.35
N LEU A 197 5.27 -25.35 -10.64
CA LEU A 197 5.78 -26.39 -9.75
C LEU A 197 7.03 -27.05 -10.33
N ASN A 198 8.09 -27.08 -9.55
CA ASN A 198 9.28 -27.87 -9.85
C ASN A 198 9.31 -29.11 -8.96
N PHE A 199 9.70 -30.25 -9.55
CA PHE A 199 9.92 -31.47 -8.78
C PHE A 199 11.12 -32.26 -9.30
N THR A 200 11.80 -32.96 -8.39
CA THR A 200 12.88 -33.89 -8.73
C THR A 200 12.38 -35.31 -8.56
N TYR A 201 12.52 -36.10 -9.61
CA TYR A 201 12.07 -37.49 -9.61
C TYR A 201 13.13 -38.43 -10.23
N ASN A 202 13.26 -39.62 -9.65
CA ASN A 202 14.15 -40.67 -10.14
C ASN A 202 13.31 -41.84 -10.66
N ALA A 203 12.81 -41.71 -11.88
CA ALA A 203 12.00 -42.71 -12.54
C ALA A 203 12.87 -43.91 -12.93
N LYS A 204 12.31 -45.13 -12.81
CA LYS A 204 12.98 -46.39 -13.25
C LYS A 204 12.73 -46.63 -14.74
N THR A 205 11.54 -46.32 -15.22
CA THR A 205 11.09 -46.51 -16.60
C THR A 205 10.44 -45.23 -17.12
N PRO A 206 10.37 -45.02 -18.45
CA PRO A 206 9.58 -43.91 -19.01
C PRO A 206 8.10 -44.15 -18.70
N HIS A 207 7.42 -43.15 -18.13
CA HIS A 207 5.97 -43.15 -17.93
C HIS A 207 5.44 -41.74 -17.75
N THR A 208 4.13 -41.57 -17.65
CA THR A 208 3.49 -40.28 -17.43
C THR A 208 3.03 -40.18 -15.98
N VAL A 209 3.39 -39.06 -15.32
CA VAL A 209 2.86 -38.70 -13.98
C VAL A 209 1.81 -37.62 -14.15
N THR A 210 0.81 -37.62 -13.26
CA THR A 210 -0.24 -36.59 -13.25
C THR A 210 -0.02 -35.66 -12.07
N VAL A 211 0.03 -34.37 -12.36
CA VAL A 211 0.13 -33.30 -11.36
C VAL A 211 -1.14 -32.48 -11.42
N ARG A 212 -1.79 -32.27 -10.27
CA ARG A 212 -2.96 -31.39 -10.15
C ARG A 212 -2.59 -30.24 -9.25
N VAL A 213 -2.95 -29.02 -9.66
CA VAL A 213 -2.74 -27.82 -8.86
C VAL A 213 -4.05 -27.05 -8.71
N GLY A 214 -4.28 -26.43 -7.56
CA GLY A 214 -5.51 -25.67 -7.33
C GLY A 214 -5.46 -24.75 -6.11
N GLU A 215 -6.36 -23.77 -6.13
CA GLU A 215 -6.53 -22.81 -5.03
C GLU A 215 -7.39 -23.36 -3.90
N MET A 216 -8.28 -24.31 -4.18
CA MET A 216 -9.33 -24.79 -3.31
C MET A 216 -9.21 -26.29 -3.03
N ILE A 217 -9.59 -26.70 -1.83
CA ILE A 217 -9.79 -28.12 -1.48
C ILE A 217 -11.28 -28.48 -1.45
N ASP A 218 -11.57 -29.76 -1.66
CA ASP A 218 -12.92 -30.33 -1.49
C ASP A 218 -13.21 -30.72 -0.03
N ASP A 219 -14.42 -31.23 0.22
CA ASP A 219 -14.84 -31.65 1.56
C ASP A 219 -14.00 -32.80 2.15
N ASN A 220 -13.26 -33.54 1.33
CA ASN A 220 -12.33 -34.58 1.73
C ASN A 220 -10.91 -34.04 1.99
N GLY A 221 -10.71 -32.73 1.79
CA GLY A 221 -9.42 -32.07 1.92
C GLY A 221 -8.46 -32.31 0.76
N ASN A 222 -8.93 -32.79 -0.39
CA ASN A 222 -8.16 -32.97 -1.61
C ASN A 222 -8.28 -31.75 -2.52
N VAL A 223 -7.40 -31.61 -3.52
CA VAL A 223 -7.53 -30.53 -4.52
C VAL A 223 -8.90 -30.59 -5.18
N ASN A 224 -9.66 -29.52 -5.09
CA ASN A 224 -11.03 -29.48 -5.63
C ASN A 224 -11.03 -29.48 -7.15
N ARG A 225 -11.40 -30.62 -7.73
CA ARG A 225 -11.51 -30.80 -9.20
C ARG A 225 -12.80 -30.23 -9.78
N LYS A 226 -13.77 -29.87 -8.90
CA LYS A 226 -15.10 -29.35 -9.29
C LYS A 226 -15.32 -27.99 -8.61
N VAL A 227 -14.46 -27.01 -8.95
CA VAL A 227 -14.65 -25.64 -8.49
C VAL A 227 -16.05 -25.13 -8.81
N PRO A 228 -16.60 -24.15 -8.06
CA PRO A 228 -17.95 -23.63 -8.33
C PRO A 228 -18.12 -23.21 -9.80
N ARG A 229 -19.22 -23.67 -10.40
CA ARG A 229 -19.48 -23.46 -11.84
C ARG A 229 -19.47 -21.97 -12.18
N LYS A 230 -18.75 -21.60 -13.24
CA LYS A 230 -18.51 -20.24 -13.72
C LYS A 230 -17.54 -19.42 -12.86
N SER A 231 -17.07 -19.88 -11.70
CA SER A 231 -16.01 -19.17 -10.96
C SER A 231 -14.71 -19.16 -11.76
N ASN A 232 -13.81 -18.27 -11.39
CA ASN A 232 -12.44 -18.23 -11.90
C ASN A 232 -11.42 -18.75 -10.89
N ILE A 233 -11.87 -19.51 -9.88
CA ILE A 233 -11.01 -20.26 -8.97
C ILE A 233 -10.23 -21.27 -9.79
N ARG A 234 -8.90 -21.28 -9.65
CA ARG A 234 -8.04 -22.06 -10.53
C ARG A 234 -7.91 -23.51 -10.08
N TYR A 235 -7.98 -24.39 -11.06
CA TYR A 235 -7.65 -25.82 -11.02
C TYR A 235 -7.06 -26.22 -12.35
N GLN A 236 -5.97 -26.98 -12.35
CA GLN A 236 -5.41 -27.60 -13.56
C GLN A 236 -4.93 -29.03 -13.28
N GLU A 237 -5.10 -29.90 -14.24
CA GLU A 237 -4.50 -31.23 -14.30
C GLU A 237 -3.49 -31.26 -15.44
N ILE A 238 -2.25 -31.61 -15.14
CA ILE A 238 -1.10 -31.53 -16.02
C ILE A 238 -0.43 -32.90 -16.06
N LYS A 239 -0.21 -33.43 -17.25
CA LYS A 239 0.52 -34.68 -17.46
C LYS A 239 1.98 -34.36 -17.81
N VAL A 240 2.89 -35.02 -17.12
CA VAL A 240 4.34 -34.86 -17.31
C VAL A 240 4.96 -36.21 -17.65
N ASP A 241 5.57 -36.31 -18.83
CA ASP A 241 6.31 -37.48 -19.26
C ASP A 241 7.69 -37.50 -18.58
N VAL A 242 7.94 -38.54 -17.80
CA VAL A 242 9.19 -38.69 -17.06
C VAL A 242 10.10 -39.70 -17.73
N LYS A 243 11.42 -39.47 -17.63
CA LYS A 243 12.49 -40.31 -18.20
C LYS A 243 13.23 -41.04 -17.09
N PRO A 244 13.85 -42.21 -17.39
CA PRO A 244 14.67 -42.92 -16.42
C PRO A 244 15.80 -42.06 -15.90
N GLY A 245 16.11 -42.22 -14.61
CA GLY A 245 17.16 -41.49 -13.91
C GLY A 245 16.61 -40.29 -13.13
N LYS A 246 17.49 -39.72 -12.28
CA LYS A 246 17.15 -38.55 -11.45
C LYS A 246 17.15 -37.29 -12.30
N THR A 247 15.97 -36.73 -12.53
CA THR A 247 15.75 -35.55 -13.36
C THR A 247 14.88 -34.51 -12.62
N GLN A 248 15.15 -33.25 -12.83
CA GLN A 248 14.30 -32.15 -12.38
C GLN A 248 13.31 -31.79 -13.50
N TYR A 249 12.04 -31.70 -13.12
CA TYR A 249 10.92 -31.35 -14.00
C TYR A 249 10.29 -30.04 -13.52
N GLN A 250 9.73 -29.33 -14.47
CA GLN A 250 8.84 -28.18 -14.24
C GLN A 250 7.52 -28.48 -14.95
N ILE A 251 6.40 -28.22 -14.27
CA ILE A 251 5.09 -28.39 -14.93
C ILE A 251 4.88 -27.32 -15.99
N GLU A 252 4.21 -27.68 -17.06
CA GLU A 252 3.77 -26.76 -18.10
C GLU A 252 2.34 -26.31 -17.80
N VAL A 253 2.21 -25.11 -17.20
CA VAL A 253 0.91 -24.52 -16.87
C VAL A 253 0.17 -24.14 -18.14
N GLN A 254 -1.09 -24.52 -18.26
CA GLN A 254 -1.95 -24.13 -19.37
C GLN A 254 -2.37 -22.65 -19.21
N GLN A 255 -2.17 -21.87 -20.26
CA GLN A 255 -2.56 -20.46 -20.29
C GLN A 255 -4.06 -20.31 -20.57
N ASP A 256 -4.71 -19.33 -19.94
CA ASP A 256 -6.10 -18.93 -20.22
C ASP A 256 -6.10 -17.90 -21.36
N GLU A 257 -6.96 -18.10 -22.38
CA GLU A 257 -7.08 -17.18 -23.51
C GLU A 257 -7.48 -15.74 -23.10
N ARG A 258 -8.12 -15.57 -21.93
CA ARG A 258 -8.53 -14.25 -21.44
C ARG A 258 -7.35 -13.47 -20.88
N ASN A 259 -6.46 -14.14 -20.13
CA ASN A 259 -5.31 -13.50 -19.50
C ASN A 259 -4.05 -13.47 -20.36
N THR A 260 -4.16 -13.92 -21.60
CA THR A 260 -3.11 -13.82 -22.64
C THR A 260 -3.59 -13.04 -23.88
N ARG A 261 -4.76 -12.41 -23.79
CA ARG A 261 -5.38 -11.69 -24.91
C ARG A 261 -4.51 -10.52 -25.37
N PRO A 262 -4.05 -10.52 -26.64
CA PRO A 262 -3.24 -9.43 -27.17
C PRO A 262 -3.91 -8.06 -27.00
N ASN A 263 -3.14 -7.05 -26.70
CA ASN A 263 -3.56 -5.65 -26.52
C ASN A 263 -4.59 -5.40 -25.39
N LYS A 264 -4.78 -6.36 -24.49
CA LYS A 264 -5.65 -6.21 -23.31
C LYS A 264 -4.95 -6.69 -22.03
N ALA A 265 -4.60 -7.98 -22.01
CA ALA A 265 -3.89 -8.56 -20.88
C ALA A 265 -2.44 -8.07 -20.82
N VAL A 266 -1.96 -7.76 -19.63
CA VAL A 266 -0.54 -7.49 -19.42
C VAL A 266 0.22 -8.81 -19.51
N PRO A 267 1.23 -8.92 -20.39
CA PRO A 267 2.03 -10.13 -20.51
C PRO A 267 2.86 -10.36 -19.25
N LEU A 268 3.23 -11.61 -19.01
CA LEU A 268 4.25 -11.91 -18.00
C LEU A 268 5.60 -11.31 -18.43
N PRO A 269 6.45 -10.93 -17.47
CA PRO A 269 7.80 -10.47 -17.76
C PRO A 269 8.61 -11.50 -18.55
N ASP A 270 9.56 -11.01 -19.35
CA ASP A 270 10.41 -11.86 -20.17
C ASP A 270 11.16 -12.89 -19.32
N GLY A 271 11.18 -14.13 -19.81
CA GLY A 271 11.83 -15.25 -19.12
C GLY A 271 11.03 -15.87 -17.96
N PHE A 272 9.78 -15.43 -17.75
CA PHE A 272 8.87 -16.12 -16.83
C PHE A 272 8.20 -17.30 -17.54
N PRO A 273 8.06 -18.45 -16.87
CA PRO A 273 7.19 -19.52 -17.35
C PRO A 273 5.73 -19.08 -17.23
N PRO A 274 4.80 -19.76 -17.90
CA PRO A 274 3.38 -19.62 -17.60
C PRO A 274 3.10 -19.86 -16.12
N LEU A 275 2.30 -19.00 -15.50
CA LEU A 275 1.96 -19.02 -14.09
C LEU A 275 0.47 -19.24 -13.88
N VAL A 276 0.12 -19.93 -12.79
CA VAL A 276 -1.24 -20.07 -12.28
C VAL A 276 -1.23 -19.87 -10.76
N PRO A 277 -2.22 -19.17 -10.17
CA PRO A 277 -2.33 -19.12 -8.72
C PRO A 277 -2.80 -20.48 -8.18
N TYR A 278 -2.05 -21.03 -7.24
CA TYR A 278 -2.44 -22.25 -6.52
C TYR A 278 -1.76 -22.33 -5.15
N ARG A 279 -2.41 -23.02 -4.22
CA ARG A 279 -1.88 -23.36 -2.89
C ARG A 279 -1.60 -24.85 -2.77
N TYR A 280 -2.46 -25.67 -3.36
CA TYR A 280 -2.45 -27.10 -3.18
C TYR A 280 -2.00 -27.83 -4.44
N ALA A 281 -1.33 -28.95 -4.27
CA ALA A 281 -1.03 -29.86 -5.36
C ALA A 281 -1.34 -31.31 -4.98
N GLU A 282 -1.68 -32.13 -5.99
CA GLU A 282 -1.72 -33.58 -5.91
C GLU A 282 -0.82 -34.19 -6.98
N ILE A 283 -0.20 -35.32 -6.65
CA ILE A 283 0.77 -35.95 -7.53
C ILE A 283 0.50 -37.45 -7.55
N GLU A 284 0.23 -37.98 -8.75
CA GLU A 284 -0.18 -39.36 -8.99
C GLU A 284 0.71 -40.01 -10.06
N GLY A 285 0.86 -41.35 -10.00
CA GLY A 285 1.61 -42.10 -10.99
C GLY A 285 3.12 -42.19 -10.73
N PHE A 286 3.59 -41.83 -9.55
CA PHE A 286 4.99 -41.93 -9.16
C PHE A 286 5.29 -43.34 -8.61
N GLU A 287 6.37 -43.93 -9.08
CA GLU A 287 6.92 -45.17 -8.53
C GLU A 287 7.86 -44.88 -7.36
N GLY A 288 7.74 -45.65 -6.26
CA GLY A 288 8.59 -45.49 -5.09
C GLY A 288 8.10 -44.42 -4.10
N GLU A 289 8.96 -44.05 -3.17
CA GLU A 289 8.67 -43.11 -2.10
C GLU A 289 9.17 -41.71 -2.47
N LEU A 290 8.28 -40.70 -2.41
CA LEU A 290 8.59 -39.32 -2.60
C LEU A 290 8.79 -38.59 -1.27
N LYS A 291 9.55 -37.51 -1.27
CA LYS A 291 9.82 -36.65 -0.12
C LYS A 291 9.34 -35.23 -0.38
N ALA A 292 8.91 -34.54 0.69
CA ALA A 292 8.50 -33.14 0.60
C ALA A 292 9.55 -32.24 -0.09
N ASN A 293 10.83 -32.50 0.18
CA ASN A 293 11.94 -31.71 -0.39
C ASN A 293 12.13 -31.88 -1.91
N ASP A 294 11.52 -32.93 -2.49
CA ASP A 294 11.56 -33.13 -3.95
C ASP A 294 10.68 -32.12 -4.69
N PHE A 295 9.79 -31.42 -4.00
CA PHE A 295 8.82 -30.47 -4.56
C PHE A 295 9.10 -29.04 -4.14
N THR A 296 8.91 -28.12 -5.07
CA THR A 296 9.07 -26.68 -4.84
C THR A 296 8.04 -25.91 -5.67
N GLN A 297 7.17 -25.16 -5.00
CA GLN A 297 6.39 -24.13 -5.67
C GLN A 297 7.33 -22.96 -6.01
N LEU A 298 7.55 -22.69 -7.28
CA LEU A 298 8.34 -21.57 -7.76
C LEU A 298 7.40 -20.38 -7.98
N ALA A 299 7.30 -19.51 -6.99
CA ALA A 299 6.43 -18.35 -7.00
C ALA A 299 7.16 -17.11 -7.54
N PHE A 300 6.41 -16.23 -8.21
CA PHE A 300 6.93 -15.00 -8.80
C PHE A 300 6.18 -13.79 -8.25
N HIS A 301 6.92 -12.78 -7.84
CA HIS A 301 6.39 -11.49 -7.39
C HIS A 301 7.48 -10.41 -7.54
N SER A 302 7.11 -9.13 -7.52
CA SER A 302 8.08 -8.04 -7.42
C SER A 302 8.86 -8.11 -6.11
N TYR A 303 10.00 -7.43 -6.05
CA TYR A 303 10.75 -7.28 -4.79
C TYR A 303 9.80 -6.86 -3.66
N TRP A 304 9.99 -7.48 -2.50
CA TRP A 304 9.16 -7.27 -1.32
C TRP A 304 10.02 -7.30 -0.07
N ASP A 305 9.89 -6.29 0.77
CA ASP A 305 10.53 -6.24 2.09
C ASP A 305 9.55 -6.74 3.16
N GLU A 306 9.74 -8.00 3.62
CA GLU A 306 8.87 -8.60 4.64
C GLU A 306 8.84 -7.81 5.94
N ASP A 307 9.93 -7.13 6.26
CA ASP A 307 10.11 -6.36 7.50
C ASP A 307 9.68 -4.90 7.37
N ALA A 308 9.22 -4.45 6.19
CA ALA A 308 8.80 -3.07 5.99
C ALA A 308 7.65 -2.66 6.91
N SER A 309 6.69 -3.54 7.12
CA SER A 309 5.50 -3.29 7.92
C SER A 309 5.14 -4.46 8.83
N SER A 310 4.52 -4.15 9.96
CA SER A 310 3.93 -5.15 10.86
C SER A 310 2.68 -4.59 11.52
N PHE A 311 1.77 -5.48 11.90
CA PHE A 311 0.61 -5.15 12.73
C PHE A 311 0.28 -6.30 13.67
N LYS A 312 -0.06 -5.95 14.91
CA LYS A 312 -0.56 -6.89 15.91
C LYS A 312 -1.55 -6.19 16.82
N SER A 313 -2.57 -6.92 17.25
CA SER A 313 -3.54 -6.47 18.25
C SER A 313 -3.97 -7.64 19.13
N ASP A 314 -4.77 -7.37 20.16
CA ASP A 314 -5.45 -8.41 20.96
C ASP A 314 -6.73 -8.95 20.30
N ASN A 315 -7.06 -8.55 19.08
CA ASN A 315 -8.14 -9.10 18.27
C ASN A 315 -7.58 -10.05 17.19
N ASP A 316 -7.74 -11.35 17.39
CA ASP A 316 -7.17 -12.36 16.48
C ASP A 316 -7.76 -12.34 15.08
N ILE A 317 -9.03 -11.93 14.92
CA ILE A 317 -9.64 -11.81 13.58
C ILE A 317 -9.02 -10.64 12.82
N LEU A 318 -8.85 -9.50 13.49
CA LEU A 318 -8.22 -8.33 12.89
C LEU A 318 -6.77 -8.63 12.45
N ASN A 319 -6.03 -9.40 13.26
CA ASN A 319 -4.68 -9.84 12.90
C ASN A 319 -4.70 -10.73 11.64
N GLN A 320 -5.62 -11.70 11.55
CA GLN A 320 -5.76 -12.56 10.38
C GLN A 320 -6.18 -11.78 9.12
N VAL A 321 -7.05 -10.78 9.28
CA VAL A 321 -7.48 -9.90 8.18
C VAL A 321 -6.32 -9.04 7.68
N TRP A 322 -5.47 -8.53 8.57
CA TRP A 322 -4.22 -7.86 8.19
C TRP A 322 -3.29 -8.77 7.40
N ASP A 323 -3.04 -9.99 7.90
CA ASP A 323 -2.15 -10.95 7.26
C ASP A 323 -2.65 -11.37 5.88
N LEU A 324 -3.97 -11.60 5.72
CA LEU A 324 -4.59 -11.85 4.41
C LEU A 324 -4.33 -10.68 3.47
N SER A 325 -4.61 -9.46 3.92
CA SER A 325 -4.56 -8.27 3.08
C SER A 325 -3.13 -7.92 2.66
N LYS A 326 -2.17 -7.92 3.60
CA LYS A 326 -0.74 -7.73 3.30
C LYS A 326 -0.22 -8.76 2.29
N TYR A 327 -0.55 -10.05 2.51
CA TYR A 327 -0.12 -11.11 1.60
C TYR A 327 -0.78 -11.00 0.22
N SER A 328 -2.03 -10.56 0.13
CA SER A 328 -2.73 -10.37 -1.14
C SER A 328 -1.99 -9.38 -2.03
N ILE A 329 -1.57 -8.25 -1.48
CA ILE A 329 -0.78 -7.27 -2.23
C ILE A 329 0.51 -7.91 -2.74
N LYS A 330 1.30 -8.57 -1.88
CA LYS A 330 2.54 -9.24 -2.29
C LYS A 330 2.31 -10.24 -3.41
N ALA A 331 1.35 -11.15 -3.24
CA ALA A 331 1.12 -12.26 -4.17
C ALA A 331 0.72 -11.78 -5.57
N THR A 332 0.03 -10.64 -5.69
CA THR A 332 -0.47 -10.12 -6.96
C THR A 332 0.49 -9.18 -7.70
N THR A 333 1.70 -8.98 -7.18
CA THR A 333 2.75 -8.15 -7.84
C THR A 333 3.57 -8.90 -8.89
N PHE A 334 3.02 -9.93 -9.51
CA PHE A 334 3.78 -10.89 -10.33
C PHE A 334 4.14 -10.40 -11.74
N ASN A 335 3.52 -9.33 -12.26
CA ASN A 335 3.75 -8.86 -13.64
C ASN A 335 4.08 -7.37 -13.77
N GLY A 336 4.41 -6.70 -12.65
CA GLY A 336 4.94 -5.33 -12.64
C GLY A 336 3.91 -4.21 -12.84
N LEU A 337 2.62 -4.53 -12.93
CA LEU A 337 1.49 -3.61 -12.91
C LEU A 337 0.43 -4.11 -11.95
N TYR A 338 -0.40 -3.22 -11.41
CA TYR A 338 -1.60 -3.65 -10.67
C TYR A 338 -2.67 -4.14 -11.64
N VAL A 339 -2.89 -5.44 -11.64
CA VAL A 339 -3.90 -6.11 -12.47
C VAL A 339 -5.01 -6.71 -11.63
N ASP A 340 -6.15 -7.01 -12.25
CA ASP A 340 -7.34 -7.62 -11.64
C ASP A 340 -7.19 -9.10 -11.24
N GLY A 341 -5.99 -9.60 -11.08
CA GLY A 341 -5.70 -11.01 -10.79
C GLY A 341 -5.48 -11.86 -12.03
N ASP A 342 -5.66 -13.17 -11.91
CA ASP A 342 -5.34 -14.12 -13.00
C ASP A 342 -6.42 -14.22 -14.07
N ARG A 343 -7.64 -13.75 -13.81
CA ARG A 343 -8.75 -13.94 -14.74
C ARG A 343 -8.50 -13.27 -16.10
N GLU A 344 -8.09 -12.01 -16.09
CA GLU A 344 -7.92 -11.20 -17.28
C GLU A 344 -6.52 -10.56 -17.37
N ARG A 345 -5.86 -10.36 -16.24
CA ARG A 345 -4.58 -9.64 -16.09
C ARG A 345 -4.64 -8.25 -16.72
N ILE A 346 -5.74 -7.55 -16.49
CA ILE A 346 -5.98 -6.20 -16.99
C ILE A 346 -5.86 -5.21 -15.83
N PRO A 347 -5.10 -4.11 -15.95
CA PRO A 347 -5.14 -3.02 -15.01
C PRO A 347 -6.49 -2.27 -15.10
N TYR A 348 -7.07 -1.97 -13.93
CA TYR A 348 -8.23 -1.10 -13.78
C TYR A 348 -7.89 0.00 -12.77
N GLU A 349 -8.31 1.23 -13.04
CA GLU A 349 -7.92 2.42 -12.26
C GLU A 349 -8.37 2.34 -10.80
N ALA A 350 -9.57 1.83 -10.54
CA ALA A 350 -10.06 1.66 -9.17
C ALA A 350 -9.30 0.58 -8.41
N ASP A 351 -9.05 -0.58 -9.05
CA ASP A 351 -8.20 -1.64 -8.48
C ASP A 351 -6.83 -1.09 -8.12
N ALA A 352 -6.22 -0.36 -9.05
CA ALA A 352 -4.89 0.21 -8.87
C ALA A 352 -4.83 1.20 -7.71
N TYR A 353 -5.87 2.01 -7.48
CA TYR A 353 -5.91 2.96 -6.37
C TYR A 353 -5.89 2.25 -5.01
N LEU A 354 -6.72 1.22 -4.82
CA LEU A 354 -6.76 0.45 -3.59
C LEU A 354 -5.46 -0.34 -3.38
N ASN A 355 -4.94 -0.92 -4.47
CA ASN A 355 -3.68 -1.66 -4.44
C ASN A 355 -2.50 -0.75 -4.10
N GLN A 356 -2.44 0.47 -4.66
CA GLN A 356 -1.43 1.48 -4.34
C GLN A 356 -1.46 1.88 -2.87
N LEU A 357 -2.63 2.25 -2.32
CA LEU A 357 -2.76 2.61 -0.91
C LEU A 357 -2.29 1.48 0.01
N SER A 358 -2.68 0.24 -0.32
CA SER A 358 -2.33 -0.95 0.46
C SER A 358 -0.85 -1.30 0.30
N HIS A 359 -0.27 -1.16 -0.88
CA HIS A 359 1.15 -1.38 -1.12
C HIS A 359 2.03 -0.37 -0.38
N TYR A 360 1.71 0.92 -0.50
CA TYR A 360 2.45 2.03 0.14
C TYR A 360 2.41 1.99 1.68
N THR A 361 1.43 1.30 2.27
CA THR A 361 1.32 1.11 3.72
C THR A 361 1.92 -0.21 4.22
N THR A 362 2.27 -1.13 3.32
CA THR A 362 2.80 -2.44 3.68
C THR A 362 4.21 -2.71 3.20
N ASP A 363 4.68 -2.00 2.17
CA ASP A 363 6.05 -2.10 1.64
C ASP A 363 6.59 -0.72 1.23
N ARG A 364 7.88 -0.64 0.97
CA ARG A 364 8.57 0.56 0.46
C ARG A 364 8.86 0.42 -1.04
N GLU A 365 7.87 -0.03 -1.79
CA GLU A 365 7.91 -0.14 -3.23
C GLU A 365 6.90 0.85 -3.84
N PHE A 366 7.36 1.75 -4.68
CA PHE A 366 6.56 2.83 -5.27
C PHE A 366 6.52 2.75 -6.80
N ALA A 367 7.48 2.07 -7.42
CA ALA A 367 7.63 2.03 -8.88
C ALA A 367 6.45 1.37 -9.59
N MET A 368 5.85 0.32 -9.01
CA MET A 368 4.71 -0.38 -9.61
C MET A 368 3.48 0.52 -9.75
N ALA A 369 3.18 1.33 -8.73
CA ALA A 369 2.07 2.28 -8.79
C ALA A 369 2.33 3.35 -9.86
N ARG A 370 3.52 3.96 -9.87
CA ARG A 370 3.91 4.98 -10.86
C ARG A 370 3.84 4.42 -12.28
N ARG A 371 4.34 3.21 -12.49
CA ARG A 371 4.25 2.51 -13.78
C ARG A 371 2.81 2.22 -14.20
N THR A 372 1.95 1.82 -13.26
CA THR A 372 0.52 1.59 -13.53
C THR A 372 -0.20 2.90 -13.88
N ILE A 373 0.16 4.01 -13.24
CA ILE A 373 -0.36 5.35 -13.58
C ILE A 373 0.02 5.74 -15.01
N GLU A 374 1.29 5.59 -15.40
CA GLU A 374 1.73 5.86 -16.77
C GLU A 374 1.01 4.97 -17.81
N TYR A 375 0.73 3.70 -17.45
CA TYR A 375 -0.05 2.81 -18.29
C TYR A 375 -1.46 3.36 -18.56
N PHE A 376 -2.16 3.91 -17.55
CA PHE A 376 -3.51 4.46 -17.69
C PHE A 376 -3.58 5.73 -18.54
N MET A 377 -2.48 6.42 -18.74
CA MET A 377 -2.45 7.57 -19.65
C MET A 377 -2.72 7.16 -21.11
N LYS A 378 -2.36 5.93 -21.47
CA LYS A 378 -2.52 5.36 -22.83
C LYS A 378 -3.58 4.27 -22.91
N ASN A 379 -3.99 3.68 -21.80
CA ASN A 379 -4.87 2.52 -21.73
C ASN A 379 -6.00 2.73 -20.72
N PRO A 380 -6.88 3.71 -20.93
CA PRO A 380 -7.99 3.98 -20.03
C PRO A 380 -9.05 2.88 -20.08
N THR A 381 -9.78 2.67 -18.97
CA THR A 381 -10.91 1.76 -18.92
C THR A 381 -12.26 2.51 -18.98
N TRP A 382 -13.34 1.81 -19.26
CA TRP A 382 -14.63 2.40 -19.63
C TRP A 382 -15.54 2.88 -18.50
N PRO A 383 -15.39 2.50 -17.23
CA PRO A 383 -16.24 3.06 -16.18
C PRO A 383 -15.93 4.53 -15.93
N THR A 384 -16.96 5.34 -15.71
CA THR A 384 -16.83 6.78 -15.48
C THR A 384 -15.98 7.07 -14.25
N GLU A 385 -16.27 6.41 -13.14
CA GLU A 385 -15.56 6.58 -11.87
C GLU A 385 -14.09 6.17 -11.97
N TRP A 386 -13.77 5.19 -12.81
CA TRP A 386 -12.39 4.73 -12.99
C TRP A 386 -11.49 5.85 -13.53
N GLN A 387 -12.02 6.68 -14.46
CA GLN A 387 -11.26 7.85 -14.92
C GLN A 387 -10.94 8.80 -13.77
N GLN A 388 -11.90 8.99 -12.87
CA GLN A 388 -11.76 9.88 -11.71
C GLN A 388 -10.82 9.33 -10.63
N HIS A 389 -10.43 8.06 -10.68
CA HIS A 389 -9.40 7.50 -9.80
C HIS A 389 -7.97 7.90 -10.20
N VAL A 390 -7.74 8.31 -11.45
CA VAL A 390 -6.38 8.67 -11.91
C VAL A 390 -5.81 9.88 -11.16
N PRO A 391 -6.56 10.99 -10.97
CA PRO A 391 -6.08 12.06 -10.09
C PRO A 391 -5.84 11.62 -8.64
N LEU A 392 -6.67 10.72 -8.09
CA LEU A 392 -6.47 10.14 -6.74
C LEU A 392 -5.18 9.33 -6.66
N LEU A 393 -4.87 8.52 -7.68
CA LEU A 393 -3.63 7.74 -7.77
C LEU A 393 -2.39 8.65 -7.74
N ILE A 394 -2.38 9.71 -8.54
CA ILE A 394 -1.26 10.66 -8.60
C ILE A 394 -1.16 11.48 -7.31
N TYR A 395 -2.29 11.87 -6.72
CA TYR A 395 -2.29 12.56 -5.43
C TYR A 395 -1.74 11.67 -4.31
N ALA A 396 -2.12 10.40 -4.29
CA ALA A 396 -1.55 9.44 -3.35
C ALA A 396 -0.04 9.27 -3.57
N ASP A 397 0.43 9.15 -4.82
CA ASP A 397 1.86 9.08 -5.12
C ASP A 397 2.59 10.32 -4.58
N TYR A 398 2.14 11.50 -4.92
CA TYR A 398 2.72 12.77 -4.43
C TYR A 398 2.77 12.86 -2.90
N MET A 399 1.67 12.54 -2.23
CA MET A 399 1.61 12.61 -0.76
C MET A 399 2.55 11.61 -0.08
N TYR A 400 2.70 10.40 -0.62
CA TYR A 400 3.55 9.37 -0.04
C TYR A 400 5.03 9.52 -0.40
N THR A 401 5.34 10.00 -1.61
CA THR A 401 6.73 10.07 -2.12
C THR A 401 7.33 11.47 -2.04
N GLY A 402 6.53 12.52 -2.26
CA GLY A 402 6.97 13.90 -2.43
C GLY A 402 7.36 14.24 -3.87
N ASN A 403 7.41 13.26 -4.78
CA ASN A 403 7.82 13.45 -6.17
C ASN A 403 6.72 14.13 -6.99
N THR A 404 7.09 15.08 -7.85
CA THR A 404 6.16 15.92 -8.63
C THR A 404 6.08 15.56 -10.10
N GLU A 405 6.96 14.72 -10.61
CA GLU A 405 7.12 14.45 -12.05
C GLU A 405 5.83 13.95 -12.73
N LEU A 406 5.07 13.05 -12.09
CA LEU A 406 3.79 12.59 -12.63
C LEU A 406 2.81 13.76 -12.80
N ILE A 407 2.81 14.70 -11.85
CA ILE A 407 1.97 15.90 -11.91
C ILE A 407 2.44 16.81 -13.05
N GLU A 408 3.74 17.10 -13.10
CA GLU A 408 4.34 17.96 -14.13
C GLU A 408 4.10 17.43 -15.54
N ARG A 409 4.33 16.12 -15.69
CA ARG A 409 4.24 15.41 -16.96
C ARG A 409 2.81 15.29 -17.47
N TYR A 410 1.87 14.98 -16.57
CA TYR A 410 0.52 14.57 -16.96
C TYR A 410 -0.57 15.57 -16.55
N TYR A 411 -0.23 16.77 -16.13
CA TYR A 411 -1.19 17.79 -15.69
C TYR A 411 -2.33 18.04 -16.71
N GLU A 412 -2.01 18.22 -17.99
CA GLU A 412 -3.02 18.47 -19.01
C GLU A 412 -3.94 17.25 -19.26
N PRO A 413 -3.44 16.00 -19.45
CA PRO A 413 -4.30 14.81 -19.48
C PRO A 413 -5.15 14.63 -18.23
N LEU A 414 -4.64 14.98 -17.04
CA LEU A 414 -5.39 14.85 -15.78
C LEU A 414 -6.61 15.74 -15.71
N LYS A 415 -6.57 16.92 -16.32
CA LYS A 415 -7.75 17.77 -16.41
C LYS A 415 -8.91 17.03 -17.08
N HIS A 416 -8.65 16.32 -18.18
CA HIS A 416 -9.68 15.53 -18.86
C HIS A 416 -10.15 14.35 -18.00
N LYS A 417 -9.22 13.62 -17.34
CA LYS A 417 -9.55 12.48 -16.46
C LYS A 417 -10.36 12.89 -15.22
N SER A 418 -10.22 14.13 -14.76
CA SER A 418 -11.08 14.68 -13.70
C SER A 418 -12.51 14.97 -14.17
N LEU A 419 -12.77 14.88 -15.48
CA LEU A 419 -14.06 15.15 -16.13
C LEU A 419 -14.55 16.61 -15.99
N PHE A 420 -13.65 17.58 -15.72
CA PHE A 420 -14.01 18.95 -15.41
C PHE A 420 -14.78 19.68 -16.55
N GLU A 421 -14.51 19.29 -17.81
CA GLU A 421 -15.17 19.86 -18.99
C GLU A 421 -16.66 19.48 -19.09
N LEU A 422 -17.09 18.41 -18.38
CA LEU A 422 -18.49 17.95 -18.39
C LEU A 422 -19.38 18.72 -17.41
N SER A 423 -18.80 19.65 -16.63
CA SER A 423 -19.54 20.43 -15.64
C SER A 423 -20.60 21.30 -16.29
N ASN A 424 -21.82 21.27 -15.73
CA ASN A 424 -22.91 22.15 -16.11
C ASN A 424 -22.85 23.50 -15.36
N GLU A 425 -23.85 24.35 -15.61
CA GLU A 425 -23.96 25.66 -14.94
C GLU A 425 -24.13 25.55 -13.43
N ASP A 426 -24.71 24.44 -12.92
CA ASP A 426 -24.86 24.20 -11.49
C ASP A 426 -23.61 23.63 -10.83
N GLY A 427 -22.60 23.25 -11.60
CA GLY A 427 -21.36 22.66 -11.11
C GLY A 427 -21.40 21.13 -10.99
N LEU A 428 -22.39 20.45 -11.57
CA LEU A 428 -22.50 19.00 -11.60
C LEU A 428 -22.07 18.42 -12.95
N ILE A 429 -21.53 17.20 -12.93
CA ILE A 429 -21.16 16.46 -14.13
C ILE A 429 -22.09 15.29 -14.41
N THR A 430 -22.13 14.86 -15.66
CA THR A 430 -22.83 13.66 -16.12
C THR A 430 -22.07 12.98 -17.24
N SER A 431 -21.96 11.64 -17.19
CA SER A 431 -21.35 10.83 -18.23
C SER A 431 -22.13 10.85 -19.55
N THR A 432 -23.40 11.23 -19.53
CA THR A 432 -24.27 11.29 -20.75
C THR A 432 -23.81 12.35 -21.74
N LYS A 433 -22.96 13.31 -21.35
CA LYS A 433 -22.37 14.33 -22.23
C LYS A 433 -21.05 13.91 -22.89
N VAL A 434 -20.55 12.73 -22.58
CA VAL A 434 -19.29 12.22 -23.14
C VAL A 434 -19.49 11.85 -24.62
N ASP A 435 -18.78 12.54 -25.49
CA ASP A 435 -18.76 12.27 -26.93
C ASP A 435 -17.45 11.59 -27.36
N LYS A 436 -17.33 11.31 -28.66
CA LYS A 436 -16.14 10.64 -29.23
C LYS A 436 -14.87 11.49 -29.13
N GLU A 437 -14.98 12.81 -29.15
CA GLU A 437 -13.85 13.70 -29.04
C GLU A 437 -13.34 13.69 -27.61
N PHE A 438 -14.23 13.75 -26.62
CA PHE A 438 -13.87 13.65 -25.23
C PHE A 438 -13.24 12.28 -24.90
N MET A 439 -13.76 11.17 -25.47
CA MET A 439 -13.14 9.84 -25.33
C MET A 439 -11.68 9.83 -25.83
N ARG A 440 -11.37 10.54 -26.93
CA ARG A 440 -9.97 10.68 -27.39
C ARG A 440 -9.10 11.47 -26.43
N LYS A 441 -9.63 12.54 -25.84
CA LYS A 441 -8.92 13.33 -24.80
C LYS A 441 -8.61 12.46 -23.56
N LEU A 442 -9.46 11.51 -23.23
CA LEU A 442 -9.22 10.53 -22.15
C LEU A 442 -8.16 9.48 -22.51
N GLY A 443 -7.69 9.41 -23.78
CA GLY A 443 -6.70 8.46 -24.24
C GLY A 443 -7.26 7.18 -24.88
N PHE A 444 -8.58 7.10 -25.12
CA PHE A 444 -9.16 5.96 -25.85
C PHE A 444 -8.73 5.94 -27.31
N PRO A 445 -8.45 4.76 -27.87
CA PRO A 445 -8.03 4.66 -29.26
C PRO A 445 -9.14 5.06 -30.24
N GLU A 446 -8.74 5.51 -31.43
CA GLU A 446 -9.68 5.80 -32.51
C GLU A 446 -10.54 4.56 -32.83
N GLY A 447 -11.84 4.74 -33.00
CA GLY A 447 -12.78 3.65 -33.24
C GLY A 447 -13.26 2.90 -31.99
N TYR A 448 -12.86 3.29 -30.81
CA TYR A 448 -13.45 2.78 -29.56
C TYR A 448 -14.95 3.13 -29.51
N ARG A 449 -15.79 2.11 -29.27
CA ARG A 449 -17.26 2.26 -29.44
C ARG A 449 -18.05 2.28 -28.14
N LYS A 450 -17.46 1.77 -27.05
CA LYS A 450 -18.14 1.70 -25.76
C LYS A 450 -18.08 3.07 -25.09
N PRO A 451 -19.22 3.71 -24.74
CA PRO A 451 -19.19 4.99 -24.02
C PRO A 451 -18.70 4.78 -22.59
N LEU A 452 -18.29 5.88 -21.92
CA LEU A 452 -18.19 5.87 -20.48
C LEU A 452 -19.54 5.50 -19.88
N THR A 453 -19.53 4.71 -18.83
CA THR A 453 -20.74 4.23 -18.16
C THR A 453 -20.52 4.26 -16.66
N ASP A 454 -21.46 4.87 -15.96
CA ASP A 454 -21.45 4.88 -14.50
C ASP A 454 -21.72 3.48 -13.98
N ILE A 455 -20.90 3.02 -13.06
CA ILE A 455 -21.06 1.68 -12.46
C ILE A 455 -21.26 1.73 -10.95
N VAL A 456 -20.85 2.80 -10.29
CA VAL A 456 -20.97 3.06 -8.86
C VAL A 456 -20.21 2.03 -8.02
N ASP A 457 -20.48 0.76 -8.25
CA ASP A 457 -19.82 -0.39 -7.62
C ASP A 457 -19.98 -1.65 -8.49
N TRP A 458 -19.25 -2.72 -8.19
CA TRP A 458 -19.20 -3.92 -9.03
C TRP A 458 -19.31 -5.21 -8.21
N PRO A 459 -20.14 -6.18 -8.67
CA PRO A 459 -20.99 -6.17 -9.86
C PRO A 459 -22.43 -5.69 -9.59
N SER A 460 -23.20 -5.57 -10.67
CA SER A 460 -24.65 -5.37 -10.58
C SER A 460 -25.37 -6.66 -10.12
N LYS A 461 -26.60 -6.49 -9.61
CA LYS A 461 -27.52 -7.62 -9.37
C LYS A 461 -27.75 -8.41 -10.65
N ASN A 462 -27.83 -9.74 -10.53
CA ASN A 462 -28.01 -10.66 -11.67
C ASN A 462 -26.91 -10.56 -12.73
N PHE A 463 -25.70 -10.20 -12.33
CA PHE A 463 -24.55 -10.08 -13.22
C PHE A 463 -24.35 -11.37 -14.06
N ALA A 464 -24.01 -11.20 -15.35
CA ALA A 464 -23.78 -12.28 -16.30
C ALA A 464 -24.95 -13.29 -16.42
N GLY A 465 -26.21 -12.81 -16.28
CA GLY A 465 -27.40 -13.64 -16.38
C GLY A 465 -27.58 -14.64 -15.24
N SER A 466 -26.92 -14.41 -14.12
CA SER A 466 -27.03 -15.22 -12.90
C SER A 466 -28.07 -14.63 -11.94
N LYS A 467 -28.41 -15.40 -10.88
CA LYS A 467 -29.27 -14.90 -9.78
C LYS A 467 -28.42 -14.39 -8.62
N THR A 468 -27.39 -13.57 -8.90
CA THR A 468 -26.54 -12.98 -7.88
C THR A 468 -27.14 -11.73 -7.26
N LYS A 469 -26.80 -11.47 -5.99
CA LYS A 469 -27.32 -10.30 -5.24
C LYS A 469 -26.71 -8.99 -5.72
N GLY A 470 -25.47 -9.02 -6.26
CA GLY A 470 -24.70 -7.83 -6.63
C GLY A 470 -24.26 -7.02 -5.41
N GLU A 471 -23.63 -5.86 -5.67
CA GLU A 471 -22.90 -5.09 -4.65
C GLU A 471 -23.29 -3.60 -4.61
N ARG A 472 -24.42 -3.22 -5.22
CA ARG A 472 -24.81 -1.82 -5.42
C ARG A 472 -25.89 -1.30 -4.47
N ASP A 473 -26.26 -2.04 -3.44
CA ASP A 473 -27.31 -1.65 -2.46
C ASP A 473 -28.61 -1.09 -3.10
N GLY A 474 -29.01 -1.64 -4.25
CA GLY A 474 -30.19 -1.18 -4.97
C GLY A 474 -30.06 0.15 -5.71
N PHE A 475 -28.85 0.70 -5.85
CA PHE A 475 -28.59 2.01 -6.45
C PHE A 475 -29.40 2.27 -7.73
N VAL A 476 -30.07 3.42 -7.79
CA VAL A 476 -30.89 3.87 -8.91
C VAL A 476 -30.10 4.87 -9.76
N PHE A 477 -29.66 4.42 -10.92
CA PHE A 477 -28.88 5.26 -11.85
C PHE A 477 -29.70 6.42 -12.41
N LYS A 478 -29.14 7.62 -12.34
CA LYS A 478 -29.66 8.87 -12.91
C LYS A 478 -28.57 9.59 -13.65
N PRO A 479 -28.89 10.46 -14.62
CA PRO A 479 -27.90 11.24 -15.37
C PRO A 479 -26.94 12.03 -14.48
N TYR A 480 -27.44 12.61 -13.39
CA TYR A 480 -26.63 13.26 -12.36
C TYR A 480 -26.63 12.40 -11.10
N SER A 481 -25.55 11.68 -10.90
CA SER A 481 -25.35 10.71 -9.82
C SER A 481 -24.60 11.34 -8.65
N THR A 482 -25.01 11.04 -7.43
CA THR A 482 -24.34 11.51 -6.20
C THR A 482 -22.91 10.98 -6.13
N VAL A 483 -22.69 9.72 -6.46
CA VAL A 483 -21.36 9.09 -6.41
C VAL A 483 -20.39 9.75 -7.38
N ILE A 484 -20.77 9.91 -8.67
CA ILE A 484 -19.93 10.54 -9.68
C ILE A 484 -19.57 11.98 -9.30
N ASN A 485 -20.51 12.71 -8.73
CA ASN A 485 -20.31 14.10 -8.33
C ASN A 485 -19.54 14.23 -7.01
N ALA A 486 -19.55 13.22 -6.15
CA ALA A 486 -18.68 13.16 -4.99
C ALA A 486 -17.21 12.98 -5.41
N PHE A 487 -16.93 12.08 -6.34
CA PHE A 487 -15.59 11.96 -6.97
C PHE A 487 -15.18 13.24 -7.70
N PHE A 488 -16.11 13.88 -8.40
CA PHE A 488 -15.81 15.13 -9.11
C PHE A 488 -15.37 16.22 -8.13
N TYR A 489 -16.07 16.40 -7.02
CA TYR A 489 -15.68 17.34 -5.98
C TYR A 489 -14.23 17.10 -5.50
N GLU A 490 -13.89 15.86 -5.15
CA GLU A 490 -12.55 15.52 -4.67
C GLU A 490 -11.50 15.73 -5.75
N ASN A 491 -11.80 15.38 -7.00
CA ASN A 491 -10.89 15.64 -8.13
C ASN A 491 -10.63 17.14 -8.33
N MET A 492 -11.63 18.01 -8.16
CA MET A 492 -11.44 19.46 -8.28
C MET A 492 -10.51 20.00 -7.19
N LYS A 493 -10.60 19.49 -5.96
CA LYS A 493 -9.66 19.83 -4.88
C LYS A 493 -8.23 19.41 -5.23
N ILE A 494 -8.06 18.17 -5.70
CA ILE A 494 -6.75 17.63 -6.11
C ILE A 494 -6.17 18.46 -7.25
N MET A 495 -6.95 18.78 -8.28
CA MET A 495 -6.49 19.58 -9.41
C MET A 495 -6.13 21.00 -9.00
N ALA A 496 -6.83 21.58 -8.01
CA ALA A 496 -6.47 22.89 -7.46
C ALA A 496 -5.08 22.85 -6.77
N GLU A 497 -4.79 21.78 -6.02
CA GLU A 497 -3.47 21.61 -5.39
C GLU A 497 -2.37 21.40 -6.43
N PHE A 498 -2.60 20.59 -7.46
CA PHE A 498 -1.65 20.42 -8.56
C PHE A 498 -1.39 21.73 -9.32
N ALA A 499 -2.44 22.51 -9.59
CA ALA A 499 -2.29 23.81 -10.23
C ALA A 499 -1.46 24.79 -9.37
N LYS A 500 -1.68 24.82 -8.05
CA LYS A 500 -0.86 25.62 -7.12
C LYS A 500 0.61 25.20 -7.14
N LEU A 501 0.86 23.87 -7.08
CA LEU A 501 2.21 23.32 -7.14
C LEU A 501 2.95 23.76 -8.41
N LEU A 502 2.27 23.78 -9.55
CA LEU A 502 2.81 24.18 -10.85
C LEU A 502 2.80 25.71 -11.07
N GLY A 503 2.43 26.51 -10.07
CA GLY A 503 2.36 27.97 -10.19
C GLY A 503 1.23 28.50 -11.09
N LYS A 504 0.25 27.64 -11.45
CA LYS A 504 -0.90 27.98 -12.31
C LYS A 504 -2.03 28.60 -11.48
N THR A 505 -1.79 29.76 -10.92
CA THR A 505 -2.68 30.40 -9.91
C THR A 505 -4.12 30.55 -10.40
N GLN A 506 -4.34 30.95 -11.66
CA GLN A 506 -5.70 31.17 -12.20
C GLN A 506 -6.46 29.84 -12.34
N GLU A 507 -5.80 28.79 -12.79
CA GLU A 507 -6.41 27.46 -12.87
C GLU A 507 -6.71 26.88 -11.46
N ALA A 508 -5.83 27.13 -10.49
CA ALA A 508 -6.06 26.74 -9.10
C ALA A 508 -7.35 27.38 -8.54
N LEU A 509 -7.55 28.68 -8.76
CA LEU A 509 -8.77 29.39 -8.34
C LEU A 509 -10.02 28.86 -9.06
N ASP A 510 -9.93 28.53 -10.36
CA ASP A 510 -11.04 27.92 -11.11
C ASP A 510 -11.42 26.55 -10.55
N PHE A 511 -10.44 25.70 -10.26
CA PHE A 511 -10.70 24.38 -9.65
C PHE A 511 -11.25 24.49 -8.23
N GLU A 512 -10.78 25.41 -7.40
CA GLU A 512 -11.35 25.68 -6.07
C GLU A 512 -12.81 26.13 -6.17
N TYR A 513 -13.11 27.03 -7.10
CA TYR A 513 -14.47 27.49 -7.37
C TYR A 513 -15.38 26.33 -7.80
N ARG A 514 -14.91 25.46 -8.71
CA ARG A 514 -15.64 24.26 -9.17
C ARG A 514 -15.88 23.29 -8.04
N ALA A 515 -14.89 23.05 -7.18
CA ALA A 515 -15.04 22.21 -6.00
C ALA A 515 -16.14 22.75 -5.06
N ALA A 516 -16.08 24.03 -4.72
CA ALA A 516 -17.09 24.67 -3.88
C ALA A 516 -18.50 24.60 -4.49
N LYS A 517 -18.60 24.80 -5.80
CA LYS A 517 -19.85 24.76 -6.55
C LYS A 517 -20.43 23.34 -6.60
N ALA A 518 -19.59 22.31 -6.84
CA ALA A 518 -19.99 20.92 -6.83
C ALA A 518 -20.47 20.49 -5.45
N LYS A 519 -19.74 20.81 -4.36
CA LYS A 519 -20.16 20.53 -2.98
C LYS A 519 -21.53 21.16 -2.68
N LYS A 520 -21.71 22.42 -3.06
CA LYS A 520 -23.00 23.12 -2.89
C LYS A 520 -24.12 22.41 -3.63
N ALA A 521 -23.91 22.11 -4.92
CA ALA A 521 -24.96 21.51 -5.77
C ALA A 521 -25.34 20.10 -5.31
N VAL A 522 -24.38 19.26 -4.87
CA VAL A 522 -24.65 17.95 -4.28
C VAL A 522 -25.51 18.11 -3.04
N ASN A 523 -25.22 19.06 -2.15
CA ASN A 523 -25.98 19.29 -0.92
C ASN A 523 -27.35 19.93 -1.16
N GLU A 524 -27.55 20.68 -2.24
CA GLU A 524 -28.85 21.32 -2.55
C GLU A 524 -29.76 20.42 -3.38
N GLN A 525 -29.21 19.61 -4.32
CA GLN A 525 -30.01 18.90 -5.32
C GLN A 525 -30.07 17.37 -5.10
N MET A 526 -29.15 16.80 -4.29
CA MET A 526 -29.06 15.35 -4.06
C MET A 526 -29.23 14.98 -2.59
N PHE A 527 -29.57 15.93 -1.73
CA PHE A 527 -29.83 15.73 -0.31
C PHE A 527 -31.32 15.85 0.00
N ASP A 528 -31.90 14.78 0.55
CA ASP A 528 -33.29 14.77 1.03
C ASP A 528 -33.34 15.36 2.46
N LYS A 529 -33.76 16.60 2.55
CA LYS A 529 -33.80 17.34 3.82
C LYS A 529 -34.77 16.77 4.85
N GLU A 530 -35.85 16.08 4.41
CA GLU A 530 -36.82 15.46 5.30
C GLU A 530 -36.24 14.20 5.94
N LYS A 531 -35.52 13.41 5.17
CA LYS A 531 -34.84 12.19 5.65
C LYS A 531 -33.49 12.47 6.27
N GLY A 532 -32.83 13.61 5.97
CA GLY A 532 -31.50 13.95 6.41
C GLY A 532 -30.40 13.10 5.78
N ILE A 533 -30.57 12.62 4.54
CA ILE A 533 -29.64 11.71 3.83
C ILE A 533 -29.58 12.02 2.33
N TYR A 534 -28.53 11.55 1.64
CA TYR A 534 -28.42 11.70 0.20
C TYR A 534 -29.21 10.64 -0.55
N VAL A 535 -29.82 11.04 -1.66
CA VAL A 535 -30.40 10.16 -2.67
C VAL A 535 -29.38 9.77 -3.73
N ASP A 536 -29.63 8.74 -4.53
CA ASP A 536 -28.68 8.22 -5.52
C ASP A 536 -28.37 9.19 -6.66
N GLY A 537 -29.26 10.16 -6.90
CA GLY A 537 -29.08 11.18 -7.92
C GLY A 537 -30.31 12.03 -8.13
N ILE A 538 -30.26 13.03 -8.99
CA ILE A 538 -31.37 13.94 -9.27
C ILE A 538 -32.52 13.18 -9.94
N GLY A 539 -33.72 13.27 -9.33
CA GLY A 539 -34.95 12.64 -9.85
C GLY A 539 -35.19 11.21 -9.39
N THR A 540 -34.65 10.86 -8.22
CA THR A 540 -35.01 9.66 -7.47
C THR A 540 -35.16 10.00 -5.98
N ASP A 541 -35.97 9.24 -5.26
CA ASP A 541 -36.12 9.26 -3.80
C ASP A 541 -35.41 8.09 -3.10
N HIS A 542 -34.77 7.23 -3.88
CA HIS A 542 -33.98 6.10 -3.38
C HIS A 542 -32.62 6.57 -2.83
N SER A 543 -32.25 6.00 -1.68
CA SER A 543 -30.98 6.24 -0.99
C SER A 543 -30.25 4.92 -0.80
N SER A 544 -29.06 4.81 -1.36
CA SER A 544 -28.15 3.66 -1.16
C SER A 544 -27.04 3.98 -0.18
N LEU A 545 -26.33 2.96 0.30
CA LEU A 545 -25.10 3.13 1.04
C LEU A 545 -24.10 4.02 0.25
N HIS A 546 -23.95 3.78 -1.06
CA HIS A 546 -23.00 4.47 -1.92
C HIS A 546 -23.23 5.97 -2.02
N ALA A 547 -24.50 6.39 -2.13
CA ALA A 547 -24.86 7.80 -2.17
C ALA A 547 -24.59 8.54 -0.85
N ASN A 548 -24.40 7.82 0.25
CA ASN A 548 -24.15 8.40 1.57
C ASN A 548 -22.69 8.22 2.05
N MET A 549 -22.09 7.06 1.80
CA MET A 549 -20.70 6.82 2.20
C MET A 549 -19.70 7.67 1.41
N MET A 550 -19.94 7.96 0.10
CA MET A 550 -19.02 8.76 -0.69
C MET A 550 -18.98 10.22 -0.25
N PRO A 551 -20.12 10.93 -0.03
CA PRO A 551 -20.09 12.26 0.58
C PRO A 551 -19.42 12.29 1.95
N LEU A 552 -19.57 11.23 2.76
CA LEU A 552 -18.93 11.11 4.07
C LEU A 552 -17.40 10.92 3.93
N ALA A 553 -16.95 10.08 2.99
CA ALA A 553 -15.52 9.83 2.74
C ALA A 553 -14.79 11.08 2.23
N PHE A 554 -15.44 11.91 1.42
CA PHE A 554 -14.86 13.10 0.79
C PHE A 554 -15.22 14.43 1.51
N ASP A 555 -15.75 14.38 2.72
CA ASP A 555 -16.07 15.58 3.52
C ASP A 555 -17.04 16.56 2.81
N ILE A 556 -18.06 16.02 2.17
CA ILE A 556 -19.12 16.81 1.50
C ILE A 556 -20.24 17.13 2.49
N VAL A 557 -20.53 16.24 3.44
CA VAL A 557 -21.65 16.31 4.37
C VAL A 557 -21.59 17.57 5.24
N PRO A 558 -22.66 18.41 5.30
CA PRO A 558 -22.73 19.54 6.23
C PRO A 558 -22.77 19.08 7.69
N GLU A 559 -22.20 19.88 8.59
CA GLU A 559 -22.08 19.56 10.02
C GLU A 559 -23.44 19.23 10.66
N GLU A 560 -24.47 19.99 10.34
CA GLU A 560 -25.83 19.81 10.87
C GLU A 560 -26.52 18.51 10.44
N HIS A 561 -26.06 17.89 9.37
CA HIS A 561 -26.60 16.63 8.82
C HIS A 561 -25.67 15.43 9.02
N TYR A 562 -24.54 15.65 9.67
CA TYR A 562 -23.49 14.66 9.77
C TYR A 562 -23.98 13.39 10.46
N GLN A 563 -24.66 13.54 11.60
CA GLN A 563 -25.14 12.39 12.38
C GLN A 563 -26.19 11.56 11.64
N SER A 564 -27.14 12.19 10.93
CA SER A 564 -28.18 11.46 10.19
C SER A 564 -27.60 10.64 9.05
N VAL A 565 -26.58 11.18 8.34
CA VAL A 565 -25.88 10.44 7.29
C VAL A 565 -25.08 9.27 7.87
N VAL A 566 -24.38 9.48 8.98
CA VAL A 566 -23.63 8.42 9.70
C VAL A 566 -24.57 7.30 10.15
N ASP A 567 -25.71 7.64 10.78
CA ASP A 567 -26.69 6.67 11.24
C ASP A 567 -27.26 5.84 10.08
N PHE A 568 -27.52 6.49 8.95
CA PHE A 568 -27.96 5.80 7.74
C PHE A 568 -26.87 4.85 7.22
N VAL A 569 -25.62 5.29 7.08
CA VAL A 569 -24.48 4.46 6.65
C VAL A 569 -24.34 3.25 7.56
N LYS A 570 -24.41 3.43 8.89
CA LYS A 570 -24.38 2.32 9.87
C LYS A 570 -25.54 1.35 9.69
N SER A 571 -26.74 1.84 9.39
CA SER A 571 -27.93 1.00 9.17
C SER A 571 -27.80 0.07 7.95
N ARG A 572 -26.96 0.42 6.98
CA ARG A 572 -26.73 -0.38 5.75
C ARG A 572 -25.67 -1.47 5.90
N GLY A 573 -24.82 -1.37 6.92
CA GLY A 573 -23.73 -2.31 7.13
C GLY A 573 -22.75 -2.34 5.95
N MET A 574 -22.25 -3.52 5.61
CA MET A 574 -21.34 -3.74 4.47
C MET A 574 -22.14 -3.95 3.15
N ALA A 575 -23.09 -3.08 2.84
CA ALA A 575 -23.92 -3.21 1.62
C ALA A 575 -23.23 -2.68 0.36
N CYS A 576 -21.92 -2.93 0.23
CA CYS A 576 -21.07 -2.57 -0.91
C CYS A 576 -20.13 -3.73 -1.24
N SER A 577 -19.40 -3.62 -2.35
CA SER A 577 -18.34 -4.56 -2.70
C SER A 577 -17.09 -4.41 -1.82
N VAL A 578 -16.13 -5.29 -2.03
CA VAL A 578 -14.80 -5.18 -1.43
C VAL A 578 -14.09 -3.88 -1.84
N TYR A 579 -14.37 -3.35 -3.05
CA TYR A 579 -13.92 -2.04 -3.51
C TYR A 579 -14.64 -0.91 -2.76
N GLY A 580 -15.97 -0.92 -2.72
CA GLY A 580 -16.76 0.09 -2.01
C GLY A 580 -16.42 0.17 -0.52
N ALA A 581 -16.01 -0.95 0.07
CA ALA A 581 -15.59 -1.02 1.48
C ALA A 581 -14.41 -0.08 1.81
N GLN A 582 -13.54 0.26 0.86
CA GLN A 582 -12.48 1.27 1.06
C GLN A 582 -13.09 2.61 1.48
N PHE A 583 -14.03 3.11 0.71
CA PHE A 583 -14.66 4.42 0.96
C PHE A 583 -15.60 4.38 2.18
N LEU A 584 -16.29 3.26 2.42
CA LEU A 584 -17.05 3.06 3.65
C LEU A 584 -16.16 3.21 4.88
N MET A 585 -15.00 2.55 4.88
CA MET A 585 -14.06 2.59 6.01
C MET A 585 -13.42 3.97 6.15
N ASP A 586 -13.02 4.62 5.05
CA ASP A 586 -12.51 6.00 5.08
C ASP A 586 -13.56 6.96 5.65
N GLY A 587 -14.83 6.84 5.25
CA GLY A 587 -15.94 7.64 5.76
C GLY A 587 -16.17 7.43 7.27
N LEU A 588 -16.21 6.19 7.73
CA LEU A 588 -16.41 5.87 9.15
C LEU A 588 -15.27 6.40 10.04
N TYR A 589 -14.01 6.21 9.64
CA TYR A 589 -12.87 6.75 10.39
C TYR A 589 -12.78 8.27 10.34
N ASN A 590 -13.15 8.91 9.23
CA ASN A 590 -13.26 10.36 9.15
C ASN A 590 -14.36 10.88 10.11
N ALA A 591 -15.45 10.13 10.24
CA ALA A 591 -16.55 10.41 11.15
C ALA A 591 -16.23 10.19 12.64
N GLY A 592 -15.14 9.50 12.96
CA GLY A 592 -14.83 9.11 14.33
C GLY A 592 -15.71 7.94 14.84
N GLU A 593 -16.20 7.12 13.92
CA GLU A 593 -17.02 5.92 14.20
C GLU A 593 -16.14 4.67 14.35
N GLU A 594 -15.10 4.78 15.15
CA GLU A 594 -14.09 3.74 15.35
C GLU A 594 -14.64 2.42 15.87
N ASP A 595 -15.68 2.45 16.69
CA ASP A 595 -16.29 1.24 17.25
C ASP A 595 -16.94 0.42 16.14
N TYR A 596 -17.72 1.10 15.29
CA TYR A 596 -18.40 0.44 14.18
C TYR A 596 -17.43 0.04 13.05
N ALA A 597 -16.42 0.87 12.77
CA ALA A 597 -15.37 0.53 11.82
C ALA A 597 -14.62 -0.74 12.24
N LEU A 598 -14.25 -0.86 13.52
CA LEU A 598 -13.61 -2.06 14.06
C LEU A 598 -14.54 -3.28 14.02
N GLU A 599 -15.83 -3.11 14.32
CA GLU A 599 -16.83 -4.18 14.20
C GLU A 599 -16.87 -4.73 12.76
N LEU A 600 -16.88 -3.87 11.74
CA LEU A 600 -16.87 -4.30 10.35
C LEU A 600 -15.56 -5.00 9.95
N LEU A 601 -14.39 -4.48 10.38
CA LEU A 601 -13.07 -5.07 10.09
C LEU A 601 -12.94 -6.47 10.71
N ALA A 602 -13.46 -6.68 11.91
CA ALA A 602 -13.39 -7.94 12.63
C ALA A 602 -14.67 -8.80 12.51
N SER A 603 -15.55 -8.45 11.57
CA SER A 603 -16.85 -9.13 11.37
C SER A 603 -16.68 -10.59 10.93
N LYS A 604 -17.57 -11.46 11.42
CA LYS A 604 -17.72 -12.86 11.00
C LYS A 604 -18.88 -13.07 10.00
N ALA A 605 -19.54 -12.01 9.60
CA ALA A 605 -20.64 -12.06 8.64
C ALA A 605 -20.15 -12.52 7.26
N LYS A 606 -21.08 -12.80 6.37
CA LYS A 606 -20.76 -13.23 5.00
C LYS A 606 -20.03 -12.13 4.20
N ARG A 607 -20.47 -10.87 4.33
CA ARG A 607 -19.76 -9.71 3.81
C ARG A 607 -18.70 -9.27 4.82
N SER A 608 -17.57 -9.99 4.85
CA SER A 608 -16.40 -9.66 5.69
C SER A 608 -15.13 -10.27 5.13
N TRP A 609 -14.01 -9.69 5.44
CA TRP A 609 -12.69 -10.24 5.11
C TRP A 609 -12.43 -11.59 5.79
N TYR A 610 -12.96 -11.78 7.01
CA TYR A 610 -12.85 -13.07 7.70
C TYR A 610 -13.59 -14.20 6.98
N ASN A 611 -14.67 -13.90 6.25
CA ASN A 611 -15.33 -14.89 5.40
C ASN A 611 -14.43 -15.41 4.28
N MET A 612 -13.57 -14.57 3.70
CA MET A 612 -12.59 -14.98 2.70
C MET A 612 -11.60 -15.99 3.29
N ILE A 613 -11.10 -15.73 4.52
CA ILE A 613 -10.22 -16.64 5.26
C ILE A 613 -10.94 -17.95 5.56
N ARG A 614 -12.17 -17.89 6.05
CA ARG A 614 -12.99 -19.05 6.39
C ARG A 614 -13.33 -19.92 5.17
N SER A 615 -13.43 -19.35 3.98
CA SER A 615 -13.62 -20.11 2.74
C SER A 615 -12.36 -20.86 2.29
N GLY A 616 -11.20 -20.60 2.93
CA GLY A 616 -9.92 -21.26 2.65
C GLY A 616 -8.98 -20.46 1.75
N SER A 617 -9.37 -19.27 1.30
CA SER A 617 -8.49 -18.43 0.51
C SER A 617 -7.38 -17.80 1.36
N THR A 618 -6.23 -17.60 0.74
CA THR A 618 -5.06 -16.93 1.34
C THR A 618 -4.67 -15.65 0.60
N ILE A 619 -5.40 -15.34 -0.47
CA ILE A 619 -5.38 -14.06 -1.19
C ILE A 619 -6.82 -13.54 -1.16
N SER A 620 -7.02 -12.23 -1.12
CA SER A 620 -8.36 -11.63 -1.11
C SER A 620 -9.17 -11.98 -2.36
N LEU A 621 -10.48 -12.03 -2.19
CA LEU A 621 -11.43 -12.36 -3.24
C LEU A 621 -11.86 -11.09 -4.00
N GLU A 622 -12.30 -11.28 -5.23
CA GLU A 622 -12.90 -10.23 -6.05
C GLU A 622 -14.25 -9.72 -5.50
N ALA A 623 -14.99 -10.55 -4.78
CA ALA A 623 -16.25 -10.23 -4.12
C ALA A 623 -16.34 -10.96 -2.77
N TRP A 624 -17.25 -10.54 -1.88
CA TRP A 624 -17.40 -11.12 -0.54
C TRP A 624 -17.68 -12.63 -0.54
N ASP A 625 -18.42 -13.09 -1.56
CA ASP A 625 -18.81 -14.48 -1.70
C ASP A 625 -19.34 -14.73 -3.11
N TYR A 626 -19.41 -16.00 -3.50
CA TYR A 626 -19.96 -16.46 -4.76
C TYR A 626 -21.41 -16.03 -5.02
N GLU A 627 -22.21 -15.83 -3.98
CA GLU A 627 -23.60 -15.37 -4.10
C GLU A 627 -23.72 -13.92 -4.59
N TYR A 628 -22.67 -13.13 -4.47
CA TYR A 628 -22.64 -11.75 -4.96
C TYR A 628 -22.10 -11.66 -6.39
N LYS A 629 -21.15 -12.52 -6.74
CA LYS A 629 -20.50 -12.53 -8.07
C LYS A 629 -20.17 -13.96 -8.50
N ILE A 630 -20.90 -14.46 -9.52
CA ILE A 630 -20.79 -15.86 -9.95
C ILE A 630 -19.45 -16.25 -10.54
N ASN A 631 -18.77 -15.30 -11.18
CA ASN A 631 -17.46 -15.52 -11.83
C ASN A 631 -16.30 -14.92 -11.05
N LEU A 632 -16.44 -14.80 -9.73
CA LEU A 632 -15.37 -14.31 -8.86
C LEU A 632 -14.10 -15.17 -8.98
N ASP A 633 -12.97 -14.57 -8.71
CA ASP A 633 -11.69 -15.23 -8.48
C ASP A 633 -11.22 -15.10 -7.01
N TRP A 634 -10.19 -15.86 -6.65
CA TRP A 634 -9.61 -15.92 -5.31
C TRP A 634 -8.22 -15.27 -5.23
N ASN A 635 -7.89 -14.41 -6.17
CA ASN A 635 -6.56 -13.81 -6.30
C ASN A 635 -6.62 -12.35 -6.76
N HIS A 636 -7.46 -11.53 -6.10
CA HIS A 636 -7.80 -10.17 -6.50
C HIS A 636 -7.46 -9.16 -5.40
N ALA A 637 -6.39 -8.37 -5.60
CA ALA A 637 -5.85 -7.51 -4.55
C ALA A 637 -6.75 -6.33 -4.16
N TRP A 638 -7.71 -5.89 -4.97
CA TRP A 638 -8.63 -4.82 -4.58
C TRP A 638 -9.47 -5.15 -3.33
N GLY A 639 -9.55 -6.44 -2.97
CA GLY A 639 -10.13 -6.89 -1.71
C GLY A 639 -9.25 -6.70 -0.48
N ALA A 640 -8.04 -6.15 -0.62
CA ALA A 640 -7.04 -6.03 0.45
C ALA A 640 -7.08 -4.67 1.18
N ALA A 641 -8.18 -3.94 1.12
CA ALA A 641 -8.33 -2.63 1.77
C ALA A 641 -7.87 -2.57 3.24
N PRO A 642 -8.04 -3.59 4.10
CA PRO A 642 -7.55 -3.54 5.49
C PRO A 642 -6.05 -3.28 5.62
N ALA A 643 -5.24 -3.64 4.62
CA ALA A 643 -3.81 -3.36 4.61
C ALA A 643 -3.50 -1.85 4.67
N ASN A 644 -4.36 -0.99 4.11
CA ASN A 644 -4.24 0.46 4.23
C ASN A 644 -5.20 1.08 5.27
N VAL A 645 -6.38 0.52 5.45
CA VAL A 645 -7.38 1.04 6.40
C VAL A 645 -6.88 0.95 7.85
N ILE A 646 -6.19 -0.12 8.22
CA ILE A 646 -5.65 -0.27 9.58
C ILE A 646 -4.59 0.82 9.87
N PRO A 647 -3.53 1.04 9.06
CA PRO A 647 -2.61 2.14 9.32
C PRO A 647 -3.26 3.52 9.17
N ARG A 648 -4.05 3.77 8.12
CA ARG A 648 -4.61 5.09 7.82
C ARG A 648 -5.85 5.45 8.64
N GLY A 649 -6.67 4.48 9.03
CA GLY A 649 -7.91 4.66 9.78
C GLY A 649 -7.73 4.37 11.27
N LEU A 650 -7.48 3.10 11.63
CA LEU A 650 -7.37 2.68 13.03
C LEU A 650 -6.21 3.39 13.76
N TRP A 651 -5.04 3.47 13.14
CA TRP A 651 -3.89 4.20 13.69
C TRP A 651 -3.83 5.68 13.28
N GLY A 652 -4.59 6.07 12.26
CA GLY A 652 -4.64 7.44 11.75
C GLY A 652 -3.32 7.96 11.21
N ILE A 653 -2.41 7.06 10.78
CA ILE A 653 -1.08 7.40 10.23
C ILE A 653 -1.25 7.74 8.75
N LYS A 654 -1.25 9.04 8.44
CA LYS A 654 -1.43 9.57 7.08
C LYS A 654 -0.39 10.66 6.80
N PRO A 655 0.18 10.78 5.59
CA PRO A 655 0.99 11.95 5.25
C PRO A 655 0.10 13.20 5.31
N LYS A 656 0.56 14.23 6.02
CA LYS A 656 -0.09 15.54 6.10
C LYS A 656 0.54 16.53 5.12
N THR A 657 1.82 16.34 4.85
CA THR A 657 2.54 17.05 3.77
C THR A 657 3.24 16.03 2.89
N PRO A 658 3.53 16.38 1.63
CA PRO A 658 4.15 15.48 0.67
C PRO A 658 5.45 14.84 1.20
N GLY A 659 5.68 13.58 0.83
CA GLY A 659 6.85 12.81 1.22
C GLY A 659 6.97 12.62 2.73
N PHE A 660 5.85 12.62 3.46
CA PHE A 660 5.85 12.47 4.92
C PHE A 660 6.73 13.50 5.66
N GLY A 661 6.84 14.71 5.14
CA GLY A 661 7.51 15.79 5.89
C GLY A 661 6.84 16.03 7.25
N VAL A 662 5.50 16.05 7.23
CA VAL A 662 4.65 15.99 8.42
C VAL A 662 3.71 14.80 8.28
N VAL A 663 3.60 13.98 9.34
CA VAL A 663 2.67 12.86 9.44
C VAL A 663 1.57 13.16 10.46
N SER A 664 0.31 12.95 10.11
CA SER A 664 -0.79 12.88 11.07
C SER A 664 -0.80 11.52 11.74
N ILE A 665 -0.99 11.50 13.05
CA ILE A 665 -1.16 10.28 13.86
C ILE A 665 -2.39 10.51 14.74
N LYS A 666 -3.53 9.92 14.34
CA LYS A 666 -4.82 10.08 15.02
C LYS A 666 -5.42 8.71 15.35
N PRO A 667 -4.89 8.03 16.38
CA PRO A 667 -5.35 6.68 16.71
C PRO A 667 -6.82 6.65 17.15
N GLN A 668 -7.54 5.64 16.66
CA GLN A 668 -8.96 5.37 16.91
C GLN A 668 -9.09 3.90 17.33
N MET A 669 -8.65 3.59 18.56
CA MET A 669 -8.40 2.21 19.03
C MET A 669 -9.66 1.46 19.46
N SER A 670 -10.82 2.13 19.55
CA SER A 670 -12.08 1.49 19.95
C SER A 670 -11.91 0.70 21.26
N ASN A 671 -12.33 -0.55 21.28
CA ASN A 671 -12.24 -1.45 22.46
C ASN A 671 -10.96 -2.31 22.50
N LEU A 672 -9.99 -2.08 21.62
CA LEU A 672 -8.69 -2.76 21.69
C LEU A 672 -7.95 -2.40 22.99
N LYS A 673 -7.31 -3.40 23.57
CA LYS A 673 -6.49 -3.22 24.77
C LYS A 673 -5.00 -3.09 24.44
N ASN A 674 -4.57 -3.74 23.39
CA ASN A 674 -3.20 -3.68 22.90
C ASN A 674 -3.19 -3.65 21.37
N SER A 675 -2.33 -2.82 20.82
CA SER A 675 -2.04 -2.82 19.39
C SER A 675 -0.61 -2.33 19.13
N SER A 676 0.03 -2.83 18.10
CA SER A 676 1.32 -2.34 17.61
C SER A 676 1.32 -2.30 16.10
N ILE A 677 2.04 -1.33 15.54
CA ILE A 677 2.16 -1.17 14.09
C ILE A 677 3.55 -0.64 13.71
N GLU A 678 4.06 -1.10 12.59
CA GLU A 678 5.15 -0.46 11.85
C GLU A 678 4.64 -0.08 10.46
N VAL A 679 4.82 1.19 10.09
CA VAL A 679 4.37 1.73 8.79
C VAL A 679 5.58 2.25 8.03
N PRO A 680 5.83 1.76 6.79
CA PRO A 680 6.91 2.24 5.96
C PRO A 680 6.63 3.64 5.42
N THR A 681 7.67 4.44 5.27
CA THR A 681 7.63 5.73 4.57
C THR A 681 8.92 5.94 3.78
N VAL A 682 8.93 6.91 2.88
CA VAL A 682 10.16 7.31 2.15
C VAL A 682 11.26 7.85 3.05
N ARG A 683 10.95 8.20 4.33
CA ARG A 683 11.91 8.74 5.32
C ARG A 683 12.36 7.71 6.36
N GLY A 684 11.80 6.50 6.31
CA GLY A 684 12.01 5.43 7.29
C GLY A 684 10.70 4.96 7.89
N LYS A 685 10.76 4.01 8.83
CA LYS A 685 9.57 3.42 9.46
C LYS A 685 9.07 4.24 10.65
N ILE A 686 7.75 4.46 10.68
CA ILE A 686 7.06 4.90 11.90
C ILE A 686 6.72 3.64 12.69
N LYS A 687 7.04 3.64 14.00
CA LYS A 687 6.67 2.56 14.91
C LYS A 687 5.75 3.09 15.98
N ALA A 688 4.69 2.35 16.28
CA ALA A 688 3.75 2.75 17.30
C ALA A 688 3.21 1.55 18.09
N ASN A 689 3.11 1.71 19.40
CA ASN A 689 2.52 0.76 20.33
C ASN A 689 1.41 1.44 21.12
N TYR A 690 0.34 0.73 21.34
CA TYR A 690 -0.78 1.13 22.18
C TYR A 690 -1.03 0.09 23.26
N SER A 691 -1.25 0.53 24.48
CA SER A 691 -1.71 -0.31 25.57
C SER A 691 -2.75 0.40 26.43
N TYR A 692 -3.80 -0.33 26.79
CA TYR A 692 -4.78 0.07 27.79
C TYR A 692 -4.46 -0.63 29.10
N GLY A 693 -3.76 0.10 29.99
CA GLY A 693 -3.49 -0.38 31.36
C GLY A 693 -4.71 -0.23 32.23
N GLY A 694 -5.00 -1.20 33.09
CA GLY A 694 -6.03 -1.02 34.13
C GLY A 694 -5.90 0.35 34.82
N LYS A 695 -6.97 0.87 35.46
CA LYS A 695 -7.05 2.23 36.05
C LYS A 695 -7.20 3.37 35.03
N ARG A 696 -7.86 3.12 33.90
CA ARG A 696 -8.23 4.17 32.94
C ARG A 696 -7.05 4.93 32.32
N LEU A 697 -5.92 4.24 32.12
CA LEU A 697 -4.73 4.78 31.48
C LEU A 697 -4.55 4.18 30.08
N GLN A 698 -4.56 5.03 29.06
CA GLN A 698 -4.14 4.69 27.70
C GLN A 698 -2.70 5.19 27.51
N THR A 699 -1.84 4.34 26.94
CA THR A 699 -0.45 4.70 26.66
C THR A 699 -0.15 4.44 25.18
N TYR A 700 0.42 5.42 24.53
CA TYR A 700 0.96 5.36 23.16
C TYR A 700 2.47 5.57 23.21
N GLU A 701 3.23 4.64 22.64
CA GLU A 701 4.66 4.77 22.42
C GLU A 701 4.88 4.91 20.93
N ILE A 702 5.47 6.04 20.49
CA ILE A 702 5.59 6.37 19.07
C ILE A 702 7.05 6.70 18.77
N GLU A 703 7.60 6.11 17.72
CA GLU A 703 8.92 6.44 17.20
C GLU A 703 8.79 7.07 15.81
N ILE A 704 9.27 8.30 15.68
CA ILE A 704 9.27 9.09 14.45
C ILE A 704 10.67 9.01 13.83
N PRO A 705 10.81 8.63 12.55
CA PRO A 705 12.09 8.61 11.86
C PRO A 705 12.69 10.01 11.67
N GLY A 706 13.97 10.07 11.30
CA GLY A 706 14.66 11.33 11.01
C GLY A 706 13.99 12.13 9.86
N ASN A 707 14.15 13.42 9.85
CA ASN A 707 13.57 14.34 8.86
C ASN A 707 12.03 14.31 8.76
N MET A 708 11.34 13.85 9.78
CA MET A 708 9.87 13.80 9.83
C MET A 708 9.38 14.47 11.11
N VAL A 709 8.22 15.08 11.03
CA VAL A 709 7.51 15.60 12.22
C VAL A 709 6.16 14.90 12.33
N GLY A 710 5.85 14.34 13.51
CA GLY A 710 4.54 13.80 13.81
C GLY A 710 3.61 14.87 14.39
N GLU A 711 2.34 14.83 14.02
CA GLU A 711 1.25 15.53 14.69
C GLU A 711 0.28 14.51 15.27
N PHE A 712 0.36 14.34 16.59
CA PHE A 712 -0.48 13.41 17.31
C PHE A 712 -1.72 14.11 17.86
N SER A 713 -2.89 13.53 17.64
CA SER A 713 -4.17 14.01 18.17
C SER A 713 -5.09 12.85 18.55
N LEU A 714 -6.04 13.09 19.42
CA LEU A 714 -7.06 12.13 19.83
C LEU A 714 -8.45 12.78 19.78
N ASN A 715 -9.47 11.98 19.53
CA ASN A 715 -10.87 12.40 19.70
C ASN A 715 -11.26 12.42 21.20
N GLY A 716 -12.23 13.23 21.55
CA GLY A 716 -12.89 13.20 22.87
C GLY A 716 -11.95 13.42 24.07
N LEU A 717 -11.15 14.50 24.05
CA LEU A 717 -10.22 14.85 25.12
C LEU A 717 -10.87 15.51 26.33
N ASP A 718 -12.17 15.84 26.29
CA ASP A 718 -12.86 16.56 27.35
C ASP A 718 -12.82 15.78 28.68
N GLY A 719 -12.40 16.46 29.75
CA GLY A 719 -12.28 15.86 31.07
C GLY A 719 -11.14 14.87 31.28
N LYS A 720 -10.20 14.76 30.31
CA LYS A 720 -9.05 13.85 30.35
C LYS A 720 -7.72 14.63 30.48
N GLU A 721 -6.74 14.03 31.14
CA GLU A 721 -5.39 14.58 31.25
C GLU A 721 -4.48 13.93 30.23
N LEU A 722 -3.84 14.75 29.38
CA LEU A 722 -2.87 14.31 28.38
C LEU A 722 -1.46 14.59 28.90
N ILE A 723 -0.58 13.56 28.87
CA ILE A 723 0.80 13.64 29.34
C ILE A 723 1.71 13.21 28.15
N HIS A 724 2.72 14.04 27.85
CA HIS A 724 3.72 13.76 26.85
C HIS A 724 5.11 13.70 27.50
N ASN A 725 5.80 12.57 27.40
CA ASN A 725 7.11 12.31 27.99
C ASN A 725 7.19 12.69 29.49
N GLY A 726 6.13 12.37 30.25
CA GLY A 726 6.01 12.63 31.66
C GLY A 726 5.58 14.06 32.03
N GLN A 727 5.35 14.95 31.07
CA GLN A 727 4.88 16.33 31.29
C GLN A 727 3.43 16.48 30.89
N SER A 728 2.61 17.12 31.74
CA SER A 728 1.20 17.40 31.41
C SER A 728 1.10 18.38 30.25
N VAL A 729 0.25 18.06 29.31
CA VAL A 729 -0.05 18.90 28.13
C VAL A 729 -1.29 19.74 28.46
N PRO A 730 -1.22 21.09 28.33
CA PRO A 730 -2.38 21.94 28.59
C PRO A 730 -3.57 21.55 27.68
N SER A 731 -4.77 21.53 28.24
CA SER A 731 -6.02 21.13 27.57
C SER A 731 -6.39 21.95 26.32
N ALA A 732 -5.80 23.17 26.22
CA ALA A 732 -5.94 24.00 25.03
C ALA A 732 -5.27 23.42 23.77
N PHE A 733 -4.29 22.53 23.93
CA PHE A 733 -3.60 21.88 22.80
C PHE A 733 -4.31 20.60 22.38
N LYS A 734 -4.97 20.64 21.23
CA LYS A 734 -5.61 19.48 20.61
C LYS A 734 -4.63 18.57 19.87
N THR A 735 -3.41 19.04 19.61
CA THR A 735 -2.38 18.34 18.84
C THR A 735 -1.03 18.45 19.51
N ILE A 736 -0.30 17.34 19.63
CA ILE A 736 1.08 17.28 20.14
C ILE A 736 2.02 17.13 18.93
N ARG A 737 3.01 18.02 18.85
CA ARG A 737 4.08 17.91 17.86
C ARG A 737 5.15 16.94 18.35
N LEU A 738 5.43 15.90 17.54
CA LEU A 738 6.43 14.87 17.80
C LEU A 738 7.64 15.11 16.88
N THR A 739 8.80 15.40 17.47
CA THR A 739 10.06 15.49 16.72
C THR A 739 10.59 14.08 16.42
N PRO A 740 11.61 13.90 15.55
CA PRO A 740 12.24 12.59 15.38
C PRO A 740 12.70 11.99 16.71
N GLY A 741 12.47 10.68 16.87
CA GLY A 741 12.80 9.91 18.08
C GLY A 741 11.58 9.29 18.75
N LYS A 742 11.78 8.82 19.99
CA LYS A 742 10.76 8.12 20.77
C LYS A 742 9.94 9.07 21.65
N HIS A 743 8.64 8.85 21.68
CA HIS A 743 7.68 9.59 22.45
C HIS A 743 6.76 8.66 23.22
N THR A 744 6.44 9.02 24.46
CA THR A 744 5.41 8.35 25.27
C THR A 744 4.30 9.35 25.53
N ILE A 745 3.08 8.99 25.11
CA ILE A 745 1.89 9.81 25.31
C ILE A 745 0.90 9.01 26.14
N GLN A 746 0.42 9.60 27.23
CA GLN A 746 -0.51 8.96 28.14
C GLN A 746 -1.80 9.79 28.24
N LEU A 747 -2.92 9.13 28.17
CA LEU A 747 -4.25 9.71 28.40
C LEU A 747 -4.82 9.11 29.68
N LYS A 748 -5.00 9.94 30.70
CA LYS A 748 -5.66 9.58 31.94
C LYS A 748 -7.11 10.03 31.92
N ILE A 749 -8.02 9.11 32.21
CA ILE A 749 -9.43 9.41 32.37
C ILE A 749 -9.65 9.74 33.85
N ASN A 750 -9.88 11.01 34.17
CA ASN A 750 -10.14 11.43 35.55
C ASN A 750 -11.43 10.77 36.04
N SER A 751 -11.41 10.25 37.27
CA SER A 751 -12.63 9.82 37.95
C SER A 751 -13.38 11.08 38.40
N PHE A 752 -14.59 11.26 37.89
CA PHE A 752 -15.55 12.16 38.54
C PHE A 752 -15.93 11.65 39.91
#